data_67dc662fb96f20356f7ca453e13a0de5
#
_entry.id   67dc662fb96f20356f7ca453e13a0de5
#
_cell.length_a   1.000
_cell.length_b   1.000
_cell.length_c   1.000
_cell.angle_alpha   90.00
_cell.angle_beta   90.00
_cell.angle_gamma   90.00
#
_symmetry.space_group_name_H-M   'P 1'
#
loop_
_entity.id
_entity.type
_entity.pdbx_description
1 polymer ?
#
loop_
_entity_poly.entity_id
_entity_poly.type
_entity_poly.pdbx_seq_one_letter_code
_entity_poly.pdbx_strand_id
1 'polypeptide(L)'
;MRPWHVPRAVAPCGVAIILGALGWAVLPGDRVDASAARAAQVPPVVAPAMPPAPVDAVGASPAPALIRGLPSAADKVVDYRISVKLDREKKQLTGRQRLTWQNPSDDAVPDLWFHLYLNAFKNSKSTFFRESGGQLRGDQMDEDGWGWIDITSMKLANGTDLTRAIRFEAPDDGNADDQSVARIVLPQPVPPRGSVVLDIEFVAQLPRVFARTGYKDDFYMVGQWFPKIGVYEPAGVRGRTTGGWNCHQFHANSEFYADYGRYEVDISVPRGFVLGATGRRTATRENQDGTVTYTHVQDNVHDFAWTTSPDYVEQRRVFSDSLDVTPEEYARVAQLVGRSVDEVRLSDVEVILLVQPPHLPQAERYFQSAKLAIKWFGLWYGRYPYQTLTVVDPAPGAAGAGGMEYPTLITGGTSFLLNGWPLGGIRAPEMVTVHEFGHNFWYGLVGNNEFEEAWLDEGVNSYSTAKVMEVGYGRETAMVDIPWLRVGNESASFMNSPAARHDRVRQPAWSYSSSGNYGFYSYQKPELLLRTLEHYLGEPTMARIMRTYHERWRFRHPSSDDFYAVAHEVSGQDLRWFFDQAVEGTAVLDYEVSRTSSQRVRTDMGHLDGPKGRTFVSRKDARERDEASEDTPGQYESTVIVRRRGDFIFPVEIAFKFEGKPAERTTWDGRDTWKRFKFVRKERLEWAQVDPDGKVMLDANWLNNGRRVEADRRVAAVASLKWLASAQAMLALLGW
;
A
#
# COMPACT_ATOMS: atom_id res chain seq x y z
N MET A 1 51.03 3.27 19.41
CA MET A 1 49.66 2.90 19.76
C MET A 1 48.72 3.81 19.02
N ARG A 2 48.11 3.35 17.94
CA ARG A 2 47.11 4.10 17.16
C ARG A 2 45.72 3.60 17.59
N PRO A 3 44.70 4.45 17.77
CA PRO A 3 43.36 4.02 18.14
C PRO A 3 42.66 3.40 16.93
N TRP A 4 41.96 2.31 17.21
CA TRP A 4 41.13 1.58 16.25
C TRP A 4 39.87 2.37 15.90
N HIS A 5 39.69 2.69 14.62
CA HIS A 5 38.42 3.18 14.12
C HIS A 5 37.45 2.00 13.98
N VAL A 6 36.37 2.03 14.73
CA VAL A 6 35.20 1.14 14.55
C VAL A 6 34.37 1.73 13.42
N PRO A 7 34.04 0.97 12.35
CA PRO A 7 33.14 1.45 11.33
C PRO A 7 31.72 1.62 11.92
N ARG A 8 31.11 2.76 11.72
CA ARG A 8 29.70 2.96 12.00
C ARG A 8 28.88 2.04 11.09
N ALA A 9 28.22 1.04 11.67
CA ALA A 9 27.30 0.16 10.96
C ALA A 9 26.09 0.98 10.47
N VAL A 10 25.88 0.98 9.16
CA VAL A 10 24.70 1.53 8.50
C VAL A 10 23.53 0.57 8.79
N ALA A 11 22.49 1.07 9.44
CA ALA A 11 21.26 0.31 9.63
C ALA A 11 20.43 0.36 8.33
N PRO A 12 19.95 -0.79 7.79
CA PRO A 12 19.09 -0.79 6.62
C PRO A 12 17.70 -0.24 6.95
N CYS A 13 17.08 0.48 6.01
CA CYS A 13 15.79 1.18 6.16
C CYS A 13 14.63 0.32 6.69
N GLY A 14 14.60 -0.99 6.42
CA GLY A 14 13.58 -1.89 6.96
C GLY A 14 13.62 -2.03 8.49
N VAL A 15 14.78 -1.84 9.11
CA VAL A 15 14.94 -1.85 10.58
C VAL A 15 14.49 -0.54 11.20
N ALA A 16 14.57 0.58 10.49
CA ALA A 16 14.12 1.88 10.98
C ALA A 16 12.58 1.94 11.15
N ILE A 17 11.80 1.30 10.29
CA ILE A 17 10.35 1.18 10.43
C ILE A 17 10.00 0.33 11.65
N ILE A 18 10.73 -0.77 11.89
CA ILE A 18 10.50 -1.67 13.03
C ILE A 18 11.02 -1.06 14.33
N LEU A 19 12.16 -0.36 14.33
CA LEU A 19 12.69 0.31 15.52
C LEU A 19 11.91 1.58 15.88
N GLY A 20 11.34 2.29 14.90
CA GLY A 20 10.37 3.35 15.14
C GLY A 20 9.11 2.82 15.83
N ALA A 21 8.63 1.64 15.43
CA ALA A 21 7.51 0.96 16.07
C ALA A 21 7.83 0.44 17.49
N LEU A 22 9.09 0.07 17.77
CA LEU A 22 9.54 -0.39 19.09
C LEU A 22 9.76 0.76 20.09
N GLY A 23 10.12 1.97 19.63
CA GLY A 23 10.30 3.14 20.47
C GLY A 23 9.01 3.76 21.02
N TRP A 24 7.86 3.38 20.48
CA TRP A 24 6.52 3.85 20.86
C TRP A 24 5.57 2.72 21.23
N ALA A 25 6.07 1.61 21.77
CA ALA A 25 5.23 0.56 22.36
C ALA A 25 4.48 1.12 23.58
N VAL A 26 3.58 2.05 23.33
CA VAL A 26 2.63 2.60 24.29
C VAL A 26 1.63 1.50 24.61
N LEU A 27 1.45 1.33 25.89
CA LEU A 27 0.45 0.60 26.65
C LEU A 27 -0.74 0.09 25.83
N PRO A 28 -1.02 -1.19 25.83
CA PRO A 28 -2.29 -1.69 25.33
C PRO A 28 -3.37 -1.11 26.23
N GLY A 29 -4.17 -0.18 25.70
CA GLY A 29 -5.43 0.19 26.29
C GLY A 29 -6.26 -1.07 26.52
N ASP A 30 -6.95 -1.12 27.65
CA ASP A 30 -7.78 -2.23 28.09
C ASP A 30 -8.64 -2.82 26.96
N ARG A 31 -8.17 -3.80 26.25
CA ARG A 31 -9.06 -4.76 25.59
C ARG A 31 -9.64 -5.62 26.70
N VAL A 32 -10.86 -5.31 27.10
CA VAL A 32 -11.66 -6.23 27.89
C VAL A 32 -11.67 -7.57 27.16
N ASP A 33 -11.28 -8.60 27.85
CA ASP A 33 -11.07 -9.96 27.36
C ASP A 33 -12.19 -10.41 26.39
N ALA A 34 -11.97 -10.29 25.10
CA ALA A 34 -12.88 -10.77 24.07
C ALA A 34 -12.86 -12.31 23.96
N SER A 35 -11.96 -13.00 24.68
CA SER A 35 -11.85 -14.45 24.68
C SER A 35 -13.01 -15.16 25.37
N ALA A 36 -13.69 -14.49 26.31
CA ALA A 36 -14.87 -15.05 26.97
C ALA A 36 -16.18 -14.90 26.19
N ALA A 37 -16.21 -14.02 25.15
CA ALA A 37 -17.42 -13.75 24.37
C ALA A 37 -17.54 -14.62 23.10
N ARG A 38 -16.53 -15.42 22.74
CA ARG A 38 -16.52 -16.25 21.52
C ARG A 38 -17.30 -17.56 21.60
N ALA A 39 -17.94 -17.88 22.72
CA ALA A 39 -18.69 -19.14 22.88
C ALA A 39 -20.18 -19.08 22.52
N ALA A 40 -20.72 -17.94 22.09
CA ALA A 40 -22.10 -17.82 21.62
C ALA A 40 -22.11 -17.34 20.16
N GLN A 41 -22.33 -18.24 19.22
CA GLN A 41 -22.67 -17.88 17.85
C GLN A 41 -24.00 -17.12 17.86
N VAL A 42 -23.93 -15.80 17.65
CA VAL A 42 -25.10 -14.98 17.37
C VAL A 42 -25.31 -14.99 15.86
N PRO A 43 -26.54 -15.25 15.36
CA PRO A 43 -26.82 -15.19 13.93
C PRO A 43 -26.52 -13.80 13.36
N PRO A 44 -26.16 -13.66 12.06
CA PRO A 44 -25.81 -12.40 11.47
C PRO A 44 -26.98 -11.40 11.61
N VAL A 45 -26.76 -10.33 12.36
CA VAL A 45 -27.68 -9.21 12.39
C VAL A 45 -27.55 -8.48 11.06
N VAL A 46 -28.60 -8.50 10.27
CA VAL A 46 -28.76 -7.67 9.07
C VAL A 46 -28.65 -6.22 9.53
N ALA A 47 -27.64 -5.51 9.05
CA ALA A 47 -27.47 -4.10 9.36
C ALA A 47 -28.73 -3.32 8.92
N PRO A 48 -29.33 -2.46 9.79
CA PRO A 48 -30.43 -1.63 9.36
C PRO A 48 -29.95 -0.69 8.25
N ALA A 49 -30.70 -0.63 7.15
CA ALA A 49 -30.46 0.30 6.05
C ALA A 49 -30.39 1.73 6.59
N MET A 50 -29.31 2.44 6.27
CA MET A 50 -29.19 3.87 6.58
C MET A 50 -30.31 4.65 5.89
N PRO A 51 -30.93 5.64 6.54
CA PRO A 51 -31.79 6.57 5.84
C PRO A 51 -30.95 7.37 4.83
N PRO A 52 -31.47 7.65 3.63
CA PRO A 52 -30.71 8.36 2.59
C PRO A 52 -30.31 9.75 3.10
N ALA A 53 -29.05 10.13 2.78
CA ALA A 53 -28.58 11.49 3.00
C ALA A 53 -29.43 12.51 2.20
N PRO A 54 -29.62 13.75 2.67
CA PRO A 54 -30.33 14.75 1.90
C PRO A 54 -29.55 15.01 0.61
N VAL A 55 -30.20 14.77 -0.51
CA VAL A 55 -29.66 14.98 -1.87
C VAL A 55 -29.86 16.45 -2.19
N ASP A 56 -28.82 17.26 -2.07
CA ASP A 56 -28.73 18.49 -2.87
C ASP A 56 -28.24 18.07 -4.26
N ALA A 57 -29.12 18.23 -5.25
CA ALA A 57 -28.92 17.77 -6.60
C ALA A 57 -27.81 18.56 -7.29
N VAL A 58 -26.61 18.01 -7.31
CA VAL A 58 -25.59 18.32 -8.32
C VAL A 58 -25.64 17.18 -9.33
N GLY A 59 -25.82 17.54 -10.61
CA GLY A 59 -26.15 16.65 -11.70
C GLY A 59 -25.29 15.37 -11.74
N ALA A 60 -25.95 14.24 -11.71
CA ALA A 60 -25.35 12.94 -11.87
C ALA A 60 -24.69 12.85 -13.26
N SER A 61 -23.38 12.70 -13.30
CA SER A 61 -22.70 12.18 -14.49
C SER A 61 -23.29 10.81 -14.84
N PRO A 62 -23.56 10.50 -16.11
CA PRO A 62 -24.07 9.20 -16.47
C PRO A 62 -23.05 8.12 -16.05
N ALA A 63 -23.56 7.07 -15.41
CA ALA A 63 -22.77 5.91 -15.06
C ALA A 63 -22.03 5.40 -16.30
N PRO A 64 -20.72 5.10 -16.22
CA PRO A 64 -20.01 4.59 -17.37
C PRO A 64 -20.67 3.31 -17.87
N ALA A 65 -20.88 3.21 -19.18
CA ALA A 65 -21.51 2.08 -19.80
C ALA A 65 -20.78 0.78 -19.40
N LEU A 66 -21.54 -0.20 -18.94
CA LEU A 66 -21.04 -1.55 -18.63
C LEU A 66 -20.13 -2.06 -19.75
N ILE A 67 -18.85 -2.19 -19.48
CA ILE A 67 -17.88 -2.71 -20.45
C ILE A 67 -18.23 -4.19 -20.68
N ARG A 68 -18.76 -4.49 -21.86
CA ARG A 68 -19.05 -5.86 -22.25
C ARG A 68 -17.73 -6.57 -22.61
N GLY A 69 -17.37 -7.57 -21.82
CA GLY A 69 -16.19 -8.41 -21.99
C GLY A 69 -15.01 -7.93 -21.13
N LEU A 70 -14.46 -8.86 -20.36
CA LEU A 70 -13.25 -8.59 -19.57
C LEU A 70 -12.03 -8.64 -20.49
N PRO A 71 -11.06 -7.68 -20.38
CA PRO A 71 -9.85 -7.74 -21.19
C PRO A 71 -9.04 -8.98 -20.82
N SER A 72 -8.79 -9.83 -21.81
CA SER A 72 -7.94 -11.01 -21.66
C SER A 72 -6.44 -10.71 -21.93
N ALA A 73 -6.18 -9.63 -22.66
CA ALA A 73 -4.85 -9.12 -23.00
C ALA A 73 -4.90 -7.60 -23.07
N ALA A 74 -3.74 -6.97 -22.92
CA ALA A 74 -3.60 -5.53 -23.13
C ALA A 74 -3.82 -5.17 -24.60
N ASP A 75 -4.36 -3.98 -24.84
CA ASP A 75 -4.22 -3.32 -26.13
C ASP A 75 -2.73 -3.04 -26.35
N LYS A 76 -2.17 -3.46 -27.48
CA LYS A 76 -0.73 -3.29 -27.76
C LYS A 76 -0.47 -1.86 -28.19
N VAL A 77 -0.31 -0.97 -27.23
CA VAL A 77 0.06 0.43 -27.48
C VAL A 77 1.53 0.56 -27.84
N VAL A 78 2.38 -0.27 -27.21
CA VAL A 78 3.83 -0.26 -27.45
C VAL A 78 4.37 -1.64 -27.84
N ASP A 79 5.35 -1.67 -28.76
CA ASP A 79 6.17 -2.85 -29.03
C ASP A 79 7.64 -2.39 -29.01
N TYR A 80 8.39 -2.93 -28.06
CA TYR A 80 9.81 -2.65 -27.86
C TYR A 80 10.66 -3.86 -28.25
N ARG A 81 11.62 -3.63 -29.16
CA ARG A 81 12.72 -4.57 -29.43
C ARG A 81 14.03 -3.87 -29.09
N ILE A 82 14.67 -4.32 -28.02
CA ILE A 82 15.84 -3.65 -27.47
C ILE A 82 17.04 -4.61 -27.48
N SER A 83 18.20 -4.13 -27.91
CA SER A 83 19.48 -4.80 -27.71
C SER A 83 20.36 -3.90 -26.87
N VAL A 84 20.86 -4.41 -25.75
CA VAL A 84 21.70 -3.66 -24.81
C VAL A 84 22.92 -4.45 -24.41
N LYS A 85 24.04 -3.75 -24.25
CA LYS A 85 25.30 -4.30 -23.78
C LYS A 85 25.81 -3.53 -22.58
N LEU A 86 26.18 -4.26 -21.52
CA LEU A 86 26.82 -3.72 -20.32
C LEU A 86 28.34 -3.62 -20.53
N ASP A 87 28.87 -2.42 -20.37
CA ASP A 87 30.31 -2.19 -20.16
C ASP A 87 30.57 -2.20 -18.65
N ARG A 88 31.14 -3.31 -18.17
CA ARG A 88 31.43 -3.54 -16.74
C ARG A 88 32.37 -2.49 -16.14
N GLU A 89 33.37 -2.05 -16.91
CA GLU A 89 34.42 -1.14 -16.41
C GLU A 89 33.86 0.29 -16.29
N LYS A 90 33.13 0.73 -17.31
CA LYS A 90 32.54 2.07 -17.35
C LYS A 90 31.23 2.18 -16.60
N LYS A 91 30.61 1.05 -16.22
CA LYS A 91 29.27 1.01 -15.66
C LYS A 91 28.22 1.63 -16.59
N GLN A 92 28.42 1.44 -17.89
CA GLN A 92 27.60 2.01 -18.96
C GLN A 92 26.83 0.96 -19.73
N LEU A 93 25.70 1.39 -20.25
CA LEU A 93 24.88 0.64 -21.19
C LEU A 93 24.98 1.30 -22.57
N THR A 94 25.17 0.49 -23.59
CA THR A 94 24.99 0.91 -24.99
C THR A 94 23.81 0.16 -25.54
N GLY A 95 22.79 0.88 -25.97
CA GLY A 95 21.51 0.31 -26.36
C GLY A 95 21.05 0.77 -27.75
N ARG A 96 20.31 -0.13 -28.39
CA ARG A 96 19.51 0.14 -29.59
C ARG A 96 18.10 -0.36 -29.32
N GLN A 97 17.11 0.47 -29.62
CA GLN A 97 15.72 0.05 -29.54
C GLN A 97 14.97 0.39 -30.82
N ARG A 98 14.11 -0.53 -31.23
CA ARG A 98 13.03 -0.25 -32.16
C ARG A 98 11.75 -0.19 -31.37
N LEU A 99 11.11 0.99 -31.37
CA LEU A 99 9.84 1.24 -30.77
C LEU A 99 8.77 1.36 -31.85
N THR A 100 7.71 0.58 -31.74
CA THR A 100 6.45 0.86 -32.44
C THR A 100 5.45 1.41 -31.41
N TRP A 101 4.95 2.61 -31.64
CA TRP A 101 3.87 3.21 -30.85
C TRP A 101 2.61 3.31 -31.68
N GLN A 102 1.51 2.84 -31.14
CA GLN A 102 0.19 2.92 -31.74
C GLN A 102 -0.58 4.03 -31.05
N ASN A 103 -1.09 5.01 -31.82
CA ASN A 103 -1.94 6.05 -31.29
C ASN A 103 -3.26 5.47 -30.76
N PRO A 104 -3.51 5.53 -29.45
CA PRO A 104 -4.73 4.94 -28.87
C PRO A 104 -5.98 5.82 -29.06
N SER A 105 -5.84 7.01 -29.68
CA SER A 105 -6.88 8.02 -29.76
C SER A 105 -7.49 8.17 -31.16
N ASP A 106 -8.59 8.89 -31.23
CA ASP A 106 -9.21 9.31 -32.47
C ASP A 106 -8.69 10.69 -32.95
N ASP A 107 -7.66 11.22 -32.28
CA ASP A 107 -6.99 12.48 -32.62
C ASP A 107 -5.69 12.21 -33.37
N ALA A 108 -5.25 13.17 -34.22
CA ALA A 108 -3.91 13.14 -34.80
C ALA A 108 -2.89 13.67 -33.80
N VAL A 109 -1.84 12.91 -33.49
CA VAL A 109 -0.83 13.23 -32.48
C VAL A 109 0.41 13.83 -33.14
N PRO A 110 0.72 15.13 -32.92
CA PRO A 110 1.77 15.84 -33.64
C PRO A 110 3.19 15.65 -33.09
N ASP A 111 3.32 15.11 -31.89
CA ASP A 111 4.59 14.96 -31.19
C ASP A 111 4.63 13.68 -30.34
N LEU A 112 5.80 13.32 -29.87
CA LEU A 112 6.02 12.20 -28.98
C LEU A 112 6.75 12.69 -27.73
N TRP A 113 6.39 12.12 -26.57
CA TRP A 113 7.02 12.42 -25.29
C TRP A 113 7.67 11.18 -24.70
N PHE A 114 8.84 11.37 -24.12
CA PHE A 114 9.64 10.28 -23.56
C PHE A 114 10.10 10.59 -22.15
N HIS A 115 10.08 9.59 -21.30
CA HIS A 115 10.80 9.58 -20.03
C HIS A 115 12.26 9.16 -20.29
N LEU A 116 13.18 9.94 -19.75
CA LEU A 116 14.61 9.67 -19.67
C LEU A 116 15.00 9.64 -18.18
N TYR A 117 14.44 8.70 -17.44
CA TYR A 117 14.47 8.67 -15.96
C TYR A 117 15.87 8.76 -15.36
N LEU A 118 16.90 8.15 -16.00
CA LEU A 118 18.28 8.23 -15.50
C LEU A 118 18.82 9.66 -15.46
N ASN A 119 18.26 10.60 -16.22
CA ASN A 119 18.66 12.01 -16.17
C ASN A 119 18.25 12.69 -14.84
N ALA A 120 17.36 12.11 -14.07
CA ALA A 120 17.10 12.54 -12.69
C ALA A 120 18.36 12.43 -11.80
N PHE A 121 19.27 11.50 -12.14
CA PHE A 121 20.55 11.28 -11.43
C PHE A 121 21.74 11.99 -12.10
N LYS A 122 21.50 12.87 -13.07
CA LYS A 122 22.58 13.50 -13.87
C LYS A 122 23.38 14.54 -13.09
N ASN A 123 22.74 15.26 -12.21
CA ASN A 123 23.38 16.28 -11.38
C ASN A 123 22.43 16.75 -10.24
N SER A 124 22.95 17.58 -9.33
CA SER A 124 22.20 18.11 -8.19
C SER A 124 21.11 19.14 -8.54
N LYS A 125 20.91 19.48 -9.83
CA LYS A 125 19.96 20.48 -10.26
C LYS A 125 18.65 19.86 -10.82
N SER A 126 18.60 18.55 -11.03
CA SER A 126 17.38 17.88 -11.43
C SER A 126 16.28 18.09 -10.39
N THR A 127 15.02 18.00 -10.80
CA THR A 127 13.86 18.10 -9.91
C THR A 127 13.96 17.09 -8.78
N PHE A 128 14.30 15.84 -9.10
CA PHE A 128 14.52 14.78 -8.11
C PHE A 128 15.53 15.17 -7.02
N PHE A 129 16.68 15.72 -7.39
CA PHE A 129 17.71 16.11 -6.42
C PHE A 129 17.39 17.39 -5.66
N ARG A 130 16.65 18.32 -6.25
CA ARG A 130 16.15 19.52 -5.54
C ARG A 130 15.16 19.14 -4.45
N GLU A 131 14.30 18.17 -4.70
CA GLU A 131 13.30 17.68 -3.76
C GLU A 131 13.91 16.78 -2.67
N SER A 132 14.76 15.82 -3.04
CA SER A 132 15.36 14.87 -2.11
C SER A 132 16.51 15.44 -1.30
N GLY A 133 17.14 16.54 -1.76
CA GLY A 133 18.38 17.07 -1.16
C GLY A 133 19.54 16.09 -1.25
N GLY A 134 19.49 15.11 -2.16
CA GLY A 134 20.51 14.06 -2.31
C GLY A 134 20.39 12.95 -1.26
N GLN A 135 19.27 12.87 -0.55
CA GLN A 135 18.96 11.80 0.41
C GLN A 135 17.58 11.20 0.11
N LEU A 136 17.49 9.89 0.05
CA LEU A 136 16.22 9.20 -0.13
C LEU A 136 16.20 7.88 0.64
N ARG A 137 15.13 7.63 1.43
CA ARG A 137 14.89 6.38 2.17
C ARG A 137 16.08 5.91 3.02
N GLY A 138 16.90 6.86 3.51
CA GLY A 138 18.08 6.60 4.33
C GLY A 138 19.40 6.42 3.56
N ASP A 139 19.35 6.38 2.23
CA ASP A 139 20.52 6.41 1.37
C ASP A 139 20.92 7.85 1.03
N GLN A 140 22.20 8.05 0.79
CA GLN A 140 22.78 9.32 0.38
C GLN A 140 23.56 9.12 -0.92
N MET A 141 23.41 10.05 -1.88
CA MET A 141 24.16 10.01 -3.12
C MET A 141 25.65 10.16 -2.87
N ASP A 142 26.44 9.23 -3.42
CA ASP A 142 27.90 9.30 -3.42
C ASP A 142 28.41 10.41 -4.37
N GLU A 143 29.56 11.01 -4.06
CA GLU A 143 30.15 12.09 -4.89
C GLU A 143 30.38 11.66 -6.35
N ASP A 144 30.70 10.38 -6.59
CA ASP A 144 30.96 9.80 -7.92
C ASP A 144 29.78 8.93 -8.44
N GLY A 145 28.61 9.03 -7.76
CA GLY A 145 27.48 8.13 -7.99
C GLY A 145 26.50 8.52 -9.12
N TRP A 146 26.83 9.53 -9.91
CA TRP A 146 25.92 10.12 -10.90
C TRP A 146 25.60 9.20 -12.08
N GLY A 147 24.36 9.30 -12.58
CA GLY A 147 23.89 8.56 -13.77
C GLY A 147 23.22 9.49 -14.77
N TRP A 148 23.11 9.06 -16.01
CA TRP A 148 22.46 9.81 -17.08
C TRP A 148 22.10 8.90 -18.25
N ILE A 149 21.26 9.39 -19.16
CA ILE A 149 20.94 8.74 -20.43
C ILE A 149 20.90 9.77 -21.55
N ASP A 150 21.60 9.50 -22.64
CA ASP A 150 21.62 10.33 -23.85
C ASP A 150 21.13 9.51 -25.06
N ILE A 151 20.18 10.08 -25.81
CA ILE A 151 19.78 9.56 -27.13
C ILE A 151 20.81 10.04 -28.16
N THR A 152 21.58 9.12 -28.70
CA THR A 152 22.64 9.42 -29.66
C THR A 152 22.15 9.47 -31.13
N SER A 153 21.03 8.77 -31.39
CA SER A 153 20.35 8.78 -32.69
C SER A 153 18.86 8.45 -32.49
N MET A 154 18.01 9.19 -33.21
CA MET A 154 16.57 8.87 -33.28
C MET A 154 16.12 9.07 -34.73
N LYS A 155 15.57 8.03 -35.34
CA LYS A 155 15.11 8.05 -36.74
C LYS A 155 13.75 7.40 -36.89
N LEU A 156 12.92 7.95 -37.76
CA LEU A 156 11.72 7.26 -38.28
C LEU A 156 12.14 6.06 -39.14
N ALA A 157 11.25 5.09 -39.28
CA ALA A 157 11.48 3.91 -40.14
C ALA A 157 11.80 4.23 -41.59
N ASN A 158 11.40 5.39 -42.09
CA ASN A 158 11.72 5.90 -43.43
C ASN A 158 13.12 6.55 -43.51
N GLY A 159 13.89 6.56 -42.40
CA GLY A 159 15.24 7.13 -42.33
C GLY A 159 15.29 8.62 -41.96
N THR A 160 14.18 9.30 -41.79
CA THR A 160 14.16 10.71 -41.35
C THR A 160 14.78 10.85 -39.96
N ASP A 161 15.82 11.65 -39.84
CA ASP A 161 16.57 11.89 -38.61
C ASP A 161 15.85 12.93 -37.74
N LEU A 162 15.46 12.53 -36.52
CA LEU A 162 14.78 13.35 -35.51
C LEU A 162 15.71 13.76 -34.37
N THR A 163 16.97 13.34 -34.37
CA THR A 163 17.91 13.53 -33.25
C THR A 163 18.03 14.99 -32.82
N ARG A 164 18.07 15.90 -33.79
CA ARG A 164 18.16 17.35 -33.53
C ARG A 164 16.82 18.00 -33.15
N ALA A 165 15.71 17.26 -33.28
CA ALA A 165 14.37 17.74 -32.91
C ALA A 165 14.05 17.49 -31.43
N ILE A 166 14.85 16.71 -30.72
CA ILE A 166 14.69 16.43 -29.29
C ILE A 166 14.80 17.73 -28.49
N ARG A 167 13.81 17.99 -27.64
CA ARG A 167 13.78 19.09 -26.67
C ARG A 167 13.47 18.53 -25.30
N PHE A 168 14.15 19.01 -24.27
CA PHE A 168 13.79 18.69 -22.90
C PHE A 168 12.66 19.59 -22.43
N GLU A 169 11.74 19.02 -21.69
CA GLU A 169 10.54 19.68 -21.15
C GLU A 169 10.50 19.48 -19.63
N ALA A 170 9.87 20.40 -18.93
CA ALA A 170 9.69 20.36 -17.49
C ALA A 170 8.22 20.70 -17.16
N PRO A 171 7.28 19.78 -17.41
CA PRO A 171 5.85 20.06 -17.36
C PRO A 171 5.33 20.38 -15.96
N ASP A 172 6.00 19.92 -14.89
CA ASP A 172 5.48 19.96 -13.54
C ASP A 172 5.94 21.20 -12.76
N ASP A 173 7.24 21.52 -12.82
CA ASP A 173 7.84 22.60 -12.01
C ASP A 173 8.57 23.69 -12.84
N GLY A 174 8.68 23.51 -14.15
CA GLY A 174 9.38 24.42 -15.04
C GLY A 174 10.90 24.44 -14.86
N ASN A 175 11.50 23.44 -14.23
CA ASN A 175 12.93 23.34 -13.99
C ASN A 175 13.70 23.07 -15.28
N ALA A 176 14.26 24.11 -15.90
CA ALA A 176 15.01 24.00 -17.16
C ALA A 176 16.31 23.18 -17.05
N ASP A 177 16.81 22.90 -15.85
CA ASP A 177 17.95 22.03 -15.60
C ASP A 177 17.59 20.53 -15.57
N ASP A 178 16.30 20.19 -15.47
CA ASP A 178 15.81 18.82 -15.52
C ASP A 178 15.75 18.33 -16.98
N GLN A 179 16.21 17.11 -17.18
CA GLN A 179 16.26 16.45 -18.49
C GLN A 179 15.60 15.06 -18.46
N SER A 180 14.75 14.81 -17.48
CA SER A 180 14.06 13.52 -17.32
C SER A 180 12.90 13.34 -18.29
N VAL A 181 12.43 14.43 -18.94
CA VAL A 181 11.39 14.40 -19.97
C VAL A 181 11.89 14.99 -21.27
N ALA A 182 11.61 14.33 -22.38
CA ALA A 182 11.95 14.81 -23.72
C ALA A 182 10.72 14.81 -24.64
N ARG A 183 10.62 15.84 -25.49
CA ARG A 183 9.57 15.99 -26.49
C ARG A 183 10.18 16.06 -27.89
N ILE A 184 9.52 15.41 -28.86
CA ILE A 184 9.93 15.39 -30.25
C ILE A 184 8.74 15.73 -31.15
N VAL A 185 8.77 16.88 -31.83
CA VAL A 185 7.76 17.26 -32.82
C VAL A 185 8.00 16.45 -34.10
N LEU A 186 6.97 15.78 -34.57
CA LEU A 186 7.04 14.95 -35.76
C LEU A 186 6.86 15.78 -37.04
N PRO A 187 7.53 15.42 -38.17
CA PRO A 187 7.30 16.06 -39.46
C PRO A 187 5.86 15.91 -39.96
N GLN A 188 5.20 14.85 -39.59
CA GLN A 188 3.79 14.57 -39.85
C GLN A 188 3.17 13.95 -38.58
N PRO A 189 1.99 14.41 -38.15
CA PRO A 189 1.29 13.82 -37.01
C PRO A 189 1.01 12.34 -37.23
N VAL A 190 1.03 11.55 -36.16
CA VAL A 190 0.54 10.16 -36.18
C VAL A 190 -0.98 10.22 -36.31
N PRO A 191 -1.56 9.64 -37.38
CA PRO A 191 -3.00 9.73 -37.60
C PRO A 191 -3.79 8.97 -36.50
N PRO A 192 -5.09 9.26 -36.36
CA PRO A 192 -5.97 8.51 -35.49
C PRO A 192 -5.83 7.00 -35.66
N ARG A 193 -5.63 6.27 -34.58
CA ARG A 193 -5.43 4.80 -34.56
C ARG A 193 -4.25 4.33 -35.43
N GLY A 194 -3.44 5.23 -35.95
CA GLY A 194 -2.23 4.93 -36.70
C GLY A 194 -1.04 4.60 -35.81
N SER A 195 0.09 4.26 -36.44
CA SER A 195 1.31 3.94 -35.70
C SER A 195 2.52 4.69 -36.24
N VAL A 196 3.53 4.83 -35.39
CA VAL A 196 4.86 5.32 -35.75
C VAL A 196 5.91 4.33 -35.28
N VAL A 197 6.97 4.15 -36.09
CA VAL A 197 8.10 3.30 -35.76
C VAL A 197 9.36 4.16 -35.67
N LEU A 198 10.08 4.00 -34.57
CA LEU A 198 11.33 4.71 -34.27
C LEU A 198 12.47 3.72 -34.08
N ASP A 199 13.60 4.01 -34.69
CA ASP A 199 14.87 3.39 -34.39
C ASP A 199 15.72 4.37 -33.54
N ILE A 200 16.05 3.98 -32.31
CA ILE A 200 16.72 4.83 -31.32
C ILE A 200 18.00 4.15 -30.87
N GLU A 201 19.11 4.91 -30.89
CA GLU A 201 20.36 4.51 -30.24
C GLU A 201 20.60 5.39 -29.02
N PHE A 202 21.07 4.78 -27.93
CA PHE A 202 21.31 5.50 -26.68
C PHE A 202 22.51 4.95 -25.91
N VAL A 203 23.06 5.79 -25.06
CA VAL A 203 24.08 5.44 -24.07
C VAL A 203 23.57 5.87 -22.71
N ALA A 204 23.70 5.01 -21.72
CA ALA A 204 23.29 5.31 -20.35
C ALA A 204 24.44 5.00 -19.37
N GLN A 205 24.77 5.98 -18.52
CA GLN A 205 25.64 5.80 -17.37
C GLN A 205 24.77 5.39 -16.19
N LEU A 206 25.02 4.22 -15.64
CA LEU A 206 24.31 3.78 -14.43
C LEU A 206 24.81 4.59 -13.22
N PRO A 207 23.92 5.08 -12.36
CA PRO A 207 24.31 5.66 -11.08
C PRO A 207 24.82 4.57 -10.13
N ARG A 208 25.52 4.94 -9.06
CA ARG A 208 25.56 4.05 -7.89
C ARG A 208 24.14 3.85 -7.38
N VAL A 209 23.84 2.67 -6.86
CA VAL A 209 22.49 2.41 -6.32
C VAL A 209 22.15 3.47 -5.29
N PHE A 210 21.12 4.24 -5.62
CA PHE A 210 20.57 5.29 -4.77
C PHE A 210 19.03 5.18 -4.69
N ALA A 211 18.38 5.07 -5.86
CA ALA A 211 16.94 4.89 -5.96
C ALA A 211 16.60 3.98 -7.13
N ARG A 212 16.00 2.81 -6.88
CA ARG A 212 15.44 1.86 -7.85
C ARG A 212 16.42 1.25 -8.86
N THR A 213 17.51 1.91 -9.20
CA THR A 213 18.42 1.52 -10.27
C THR A 213 19.86 1.85 -9.93
N GLY A 214 20.81 1.15 -10.55
CA GLY A 214 22.22 1.45 -10.43
C GLY A 214 23.11 0.23 -10.25
N TYR A 215 24.37 0.49 -9.83
CA TYR A 215 25.35 -0.54 -9.55
C TYR A 215 25.94 -0.43 -8.14
N LYS A 216 26.41 -1.56 -7.62
CA LYS A 216 27.25 -1.66 -6.44
C LYS A 216 28.31 -2.74 -6.71
N ASP A 217 29.55 -2.33 -6.90
CA ASP A 217 30.62 -3.22 -7.35
C ASP A 217 30.25 -3.94 -8.68
N ASP A 218 30.05 -5.25 -8.67
CA ASP A 218 29.60 -6.03 -9.84
C ASP A 218 28.12 -6.48 -9.74
N PHE A 219 27.41 -5.95 -8.79
CA PHE A 219 25.95 -6.04 -8.75
C PHE A 219 25.34 -4.89 -9.56
N TYR A 220 24.36 -5.21 -10.39
CA TYR A 220 23.61 -4.25 -11.20
C TYR A 220 22.12 -4.51 -11.05
N MET A 221 21.36 -3.49 -10.69
CA MET A 221 19.91 -3.45 -10.84
C MET A 221 19.57 -2.38 -11.87
N VAL A 222 18.94 -2.77 -12.97
CA VAL A 222 18.76 -1.92 -14.14
C VAL A 222 17.28 -1.74 -14.42
N GLY A 223 16.70 -0.73 -13.78
CA GLY A 223 15.35 -0.24 -13.99
C GLY A 223 15.34 1.13 -14.66
N GLN A 224 14.29 1.47 -15.40
CA GLN A 224 14.09 2.79 -16.02
C GLN A 224 15.25 3.25 -16.92
N TRP A 225 15.86 2.34 -17.65
CA TRP A 225 17.19 2.43 -18.26
C TRP A 225 17.22 2.75 -19.76
N PHE A 226 16.07 2.78 -20.41
CA PHE A 226 15.92 3.04 -21.84
C PHE A 226 14.97 4.22 -22.09
N PRO A 227 15.04 4.92 -23.24
CA PRO A 227 14.07 5.94 -23.60
C PRO A 227 12.65 5.35 -23.66
N LYS A 228 11.83 5.64 -22.65
CA LYS A 228 10.47 5.10 -22.48
C LYS A 228 9.45 6.13 -22.96
N ILE A 229 8.58 5.77 -23.91
CA ILE A 229 7.51 6.66 -24.36
C ILE A 229 6.50 6.89 -23.21
N GLY A 230 6.01 8.12 -23.07
CA GLY A 230 4.97 8.49 -22.12
C GLY A 230 3.62 7.88 -22.50
N VAL A 231 2.64 8.06 -21.65
CA VAL A 231 1.24 7.63 -21.91
C VAL A 231 0.48 8.75 -22.61
N TYR A 232 -0.12 8.46 -23.76
CA TYR A 232 -1.06 9.39 -24.39
C TYR A 232 -2.48 9.02 -23.94
N GLU A 233 -3.07 9.87 -23.12
CA GLU A 233 -4.43 9.70 -22.61
C GLU A 233 -5.44 10.33 -23.59
N PRO A 234 -6.33 9.54 -24.24
CA PRO A 234 -7.40 10.06 -25.06
C PRO A 234 -8.41 10.91 -24.25
N ALA A 235 -9.18 11.72 -24.93
CA ALA A 235 -10.34 12.39 -24.31
C ALA A 235 -11.27 11.36 -23.66
N GLY A 236 -11.77 11.65 -22.46
CA GLY A 236 -12.60 10.77 -21.65
C GLY A 236 -11.84 9.81 -20.74
N VAL A 237 -10.55 9.58 -20.95
CA VAL A 237 -9.71 8.78 -20.03
C VAL A 237 -9.33 9.64 -18.82
N ARG A 238 -9.48 9.09 -17.61
CA ARG A 238 -9.13 9.74 -16.34
C ARG A 238 -9.66 11.18 -16.21
N GLY A 239 -10.87 11.42 -16.74
CA GLY A 239 -11.54 12.73 -16.68
C GLY A 239 -11.01 13.79 -17.64
N ARG A 240 -10.09 13.47 -18.56
CA ARG A 240 -9.57 14.42 -19.56
C ARG A 240 -10.66 14.87 -20.53
N THR A 241 -10.72 16.15 -20.80
CA THR A 241 -11.64 16.71 -21.79
C THR A 241 -11.05 16.67 -23.22
N THR A 242 -9.73 16.66 -23.34
CA THR A 242 -8.97 16.59 -24.60
C THR A 242 -7.85 15.58 -24.47
N GLY A 243 -7.51 14.90 -25.57
CA GLY A 243 -6.34 14.00 -25.59
C GLY A 243 -5.04 14.75 -25.30
N GLY A 244 -4.07 14.06 -24.70
CA GLY A 244 -2.76 14.64 -24.41
C GLY A 244 -1.81 13.65 -23.72
N TRP A 245 -0.53 13.97 -23.79
CA TRP A 245 0.50 13.20 -23.09
C TRP A 245 0.41 13.38 -21.59
N ASN A 246 0.50 12.28 -20.86
CA ASN A 246 0.77 12.24 -19.44
C ASN A 246 2.22 11.74 -19.29
N CYS A 247 3.12 12.68 -19.04
CA CYS A 247 4.56 12.41 -19.01
C CYS A 247 5.22 13.40 -18.04
N HIS A 248 5.27 13.01 -16.77
CA HIS A 248 5.78 13.81 -15.67
C HIS A 248 7.30 13.72 -15.56
N GLN A 249 7.93 14.73 -14.94
CA GLN A 249 9.32 14.64 -14.50
C GLN A 249 9.48 13.55 -13.44
N PHE A 250 10.69 13.05 -13.22
CA PHE A 250 10.92 12.12 -12.13
C PHE A 250 11.12 12.87 -10.82
N HIS A 251 10.17 12.70 -9.91
CA HIS A 251 10.14 13.32 -8.59
C HIS A 251 10.69 12.40 -7.50
N ALA A 252 11.14 12.96 -6.37
CA ALA A 252 11.67 12.18 -5.25
C ALA A 252 10.60 11.31 -4.56
N ASN A 253 9.35 11.80 -4.55
CA ASN A 253 8.18 11.04 -4.09
C ASN A 253 7.28 10.76 -5.31
N SER A 254 7.68 9.85 -6.15
CA SER A 254 6.87 9.32 -7.26
C SER A 254 7.42 7.97 -7.68
N GLU A 255 6.61 7.24 -8.40
CA GLU A 255 7.01 6.02 -9.10
C GLU A 255 6.84 6.22 -10.61
N PHE A 256 6.15 5.34 -11.34
CA PHE A 256 6.18 5.35 -12.79
C PHE A 256 4.78 5.23 -13.40
N TYR A 257 4.69 5.53 -14.72
CA TYR A 257 3.46 5.38 -15.48
C TYR A 257 3.79 5.10 -16.93
N ALA A 258 3.25 4.01 -17.51
CA ALA A 258 3.53 3.62 -18.89
C ALA A 258 2.43 2.74 -19.48
N ASP A 259 2.33 2.72 -20.82
CA ASP A 259 1.41 1.91 -21.58
C ASP A 259 1.85 0.44 -21.69
N TYR A 260 0.86 -0.44 -21.85
CA TYR A 260 1.08 -1.88 -22.04
C TYR A 260 1.53 -2.23 -23.45
N GLY A 261 2.38 -3.25 -23.52
CA GLY A 261 2.80 -3.79 -24.79
C GLY A 261 3.64 -5.06 -24.69
N ARG A 262 4.43 -5.26 -25.74
CA ARG A 262 5.40 -6.36 -25.85
C ARG A 262 6.81 -5.84 -25.73
N TYR A 263 7.60 -6.54 -24.95
CA TYR A 263 9.04 -6.32 -24.84
C TYR A 263 9.80 -7.58 -25.29
N GLU A 264 10.75 -7.40 -26.20
CA GLU A 264 11.73 -8.40 -26.61
C GLU A 264 13.12 -7.78 -26.45
N VAL A 265 13.90 -8.29 -25.50
CA VAL A 265 15.13 -7.63 -25.07
C VAL A 265 16.29 -8.60 -25.08
N ASP A 266 17.33 -8.26 -25.86
CA ASP A 266 18.63 -8.90 -25.90
C ASP A 266 19.59 -8.20 -24.94
N ILE A 267 20.03 -8.88 -23.89
CA ILE A 267 20.89 -8.32 -22.84
C ILE A 267 22.25 -9.03 -22.90
N SER A 268 23.31 -8.28 -23.21
CA SER A 268 24.66 -8.80 -23.24
C SER A 268 25.45 -8.39 -22.01
N VAL A 269 25.86 -9.38 -21.21
CA VAL A 269 26.62 -9.20 -19.96
C VAL A 269 27.91 -10.02 -20.00
N PRO A 270 28.91 -9.74 -19.16
CA PRO A 270 30.14 -10.53 -19.10
C PRO A 270 29.85 -12.01 -18.81
N ARG A 271 30.66 -12.91 -19.39
CA ARG A 271 30.55 -14.35 -19.09
C ARG A 271 30.74 -14.60 -17.58
N GLY A 272 29.92 -15.48 -16.99
CA GLY A 272 29.95 -15.81 -15.58
C GLY A 272 29.00 -14.97 -14.72
N PHE A 273 28.36 -13.95 -15.31
CA PHE A 273 27.31 -13.18 -14.63
C PHE A 273 25.97 -13.92 -14.74
N VAL A 274 25.27 -14.07 -13.61
CA VAL A 274 23.90 -14.58 -13.55
C VAL A 274 22.95 -13.43 -13.82
N LEU A 275 21.98 -13.65 -14.73
CA LEU A 275 21.04 -12.62 -15.17
C LEU A 275 19.59 -13.02 -14.87
N GLY A 276 18.85 -12.08 -14.27
CA GLY A 276 17.40 -12.10 -14.17
C GLY A 276 16.77 -10.90 -14.85
N ALA A 277 15.61 -11.08 -15.45
CA ALA A 277 14.91 -9.99 -16.14
C ALA A 277 13.40 -10.20 -16.13
N THR A 278 12.67 -9.14 -16.44
CA THR A 278 11.25 -9.20 -16.78
C THR A 278 11.01 -10.26 -17.85
N GLY A 279 10.00 -11.10 -17.64
CA GLY A 279 9.57 -12.10 -18.60
C GLY A 279 10.43 -13.36 -18.64
N ARG A 280 10.23 -14.11 -19.72
CA ARG A 280 10.84 -15.42 -19.89
C ARG A 280 12.07 -15.36 -20.77
N ARG A 281 13.15 -16.02 -20.35
CA ARG A 281 14.33 -16.27 -21.19
C ARG A 281 13.96 -17.22 -22.32
N THR A 282 14.13 -16.75 -23.56
CA THR A 282 13.81 -17.51 -24.77
C THR A 282 15.03 -18.00 -25.52
N ALA A 283 16.18 -17.31 -25.37
CA ALA A 283 17.44 -17.71 -25.98
C ALA A 283 18.66 -17.31 -25.15
N THR A 284 19.76 -17.99 -25.36
CA THR A 284 21.08 -17.68 -24.82
C THR A 284 22.14 -17.87 -25.91
N ARG A 285 23.03 -16.90 -26.08
CA ARG A 285 24.09 -16.94 -27.10
C ARG A 285 25.40 -16.45 -26.50
N GLU A 286 26.45 -17.25 -26.63
CA GLU A 286 27.82 -16.84 -26.33
C GLU A 286 28.39 -15.97 -27.45
N ASN A 287 29.07 -14.88 -27.08
CA ASN A 287 29.70 -13.97 -28.00
C ASN A 287 31.22 -14.15 -27.98
N GLN A 288 31.87 -13.80 -29.10
CA GLN A 288 33.33 -13.93 -29.23
C GLN A 288 34.10 -12.94 -28.35
N ASP A 289 33.47 -11.86 -27.93
CA ASP A 289 34.03 -10.79 -27.09
C ASP A 289 34.00 -11.09 -25.57
N GLY A 290 33.70 -12.32 -25.19
CA GLY A 290 33.66 -12.74 -23.80
C GLY A 290 32.36 -12.40 -23.08
N THR A 291 31.33 -11.92 -23.78
CA THR A 291 29.98 -11.70 -23.22
C THR A 291 29.05 -12.86 -23.57
N VAL A 292 27.93 -12.91 -22.86
CA VAL A 292 26.79 -13.78 -23.16
C VAL A 292 25.56 -12.91 -23.36
N THR A 293 24.81 -13.14 -24.42
CA THR A 293 23.54 -12.46 -24.69
C THR A 293 22.39 -13.36 -24.30
N TYR A 294 21.48 -12.84 -23.48
CA TYR A 294 20.23 -13.48 -23.08
C TYR A 294 19.07 -12.74 -23.72
N THR A 295 18.19 -13.46 -24.41
CA THR A 295 16.95 -12.89 -24.95
C THR A 295 15.80 -13.17 -23.99
N HIS A 296 15.11 -12.12 -23.53
CA HIS A 296 13.90 -12.19 -22.73
C HIS A 296 12.72 -11.60 -23.49
N VAL A 297 11.54 -12.22 -23.30
CA VAL A 297 10.29 -11.79 -23.95
C VAL A 297 9.16 -11.77 -22.95
N GLN A 298 8.38 -10.69 -22.96
CA GLN A 298 7.15 -10.58 -22.21
C GLN A 298 6.12 -9.75 -22.98
N ASP A 299 4.89 -10.28 -23.06
CA ASP A 299 3.71 -9.56 -23.55
C ASP A 299 2.88 -9.04 -22.37
N ASN A 300 2.07 -8.01 -22.63
CA ASN A 300 1.11 -7.44 -21.70
C ASN A 300 1.75 -6.87 -20.42
N VAL A 301 2.88 -6.20 -20.57
CA VAL A 301 3.57 -5.46 -19.49
C VAL A 301 3.84 -4.04 -19.92
N HIS A 302 4.03 -3.16 -18.94
CA HIS A 302 4.24 -1.72 -19.15
C HIS A 302 5.69 -1.29 -18.87
N ASP A 303 6.54 -2.21 -18.42
CA ASP A 303 7.95 -1.94 -18.13
C ASP A 303 8.83 -3.18 -18.35
N PHE A 304 10.14 -2.95 -18.37
CA PHE A 304 11.14 -4.01 -18.47
C PHE A 304 12.38 -3.66 -17.64
N ALA A 305 12.66 -4.46 -16.63
CA ALA A 305 13.86 -4.34 -15.81
C ALA A 305 14.69 -5.63 -15.85
N TRP A 306 15.94 -5.52 -15.47
CA TRP A 306 16.84 -6.66 -15.35
C TRP A 306 17.91 -6.42 -14.28
N THR A 307 18.50 -7.50 -13.81
CA THR A 307 19.57 -7.49 -12.83
C THR A 307 20.65 -8.49 -13.21
N THR A 308 21.88 -8.22 -12.82
CA THR A 308 22.97 -9.17 -13.01
C THR A 308 24.05 -9.02 -11.94
N SER A 309 24.63 -10.16 -11.55
CA SER A 309 25.78 -10.22 -10.65
C SER A 309 26.52 -11.55 -10.85
N PRO A 310 27.86 -11.60 -10.70
CA PRO A 310 28.60 -12.85 -10.67
C PRO A 310 28.35 -13.65 -9.37
N ASP A 311 27.90 -12.98 -8.31
CA ASP A 311 27.74 -13.57 -6.97
C ASP A 311 26.37 -14.20 -6.75
N TYR A 312 25.40 -13.97 -7.64
CA TYR A 312 24.07 -14.53 -7.46
C TYR A 312 24.05 -16.06 -7.41
N VAL A 313 23.35 -16.60 -6.42
CA VAL A 313 22.93 -17.99 -6.39
C VAL A 313 21.49 -18.07 -6.89
N GLU A 314 21.32 -18.61 -8.08
CA GLU A 314 19.99 -18.84 -8.67
C GLU A 314 19.37 -20.10 -8.08
N GLN A 315 18.15 -19.98 -7.55
CA GLN A 315 17.30 -21.08 -7.11
C GLN A 315 15.94 -21.01 -7.75
N ARG A 316 15.28 -22.14 -7.96
CA ARG A 316 13.96 -22.22 -8.60
C ARG A 316 13.01 -23.08 -7.81
N ARG A 317 11.75 -22.69 -7.74
CA ARG A 317 10.61 -23.45 -7.22
C ARG A 317 9.41 -23.19 -8.11
N VAL A 318 8.45 -24.09 -8.06
CA VAL A 318 7.17 -23.91 -8.78
C VAL A 318 6.07 -23.71 -7.73
N PHE A 319 5.29 -22.65 -7.91
CA PHE A 319 3.95 -22.61 -7.34
C PHE A 319 3.08 -23.50 -8.23
N SER A 320 2.45 -24.51 -7.64
CA SER A 320 1.60 -25.44 -8.36
C SER A 320 0.15 -25.30 -7.93
N ASP A 321 -0.73 -25.03 -8.88
CA ASP A 321 -2.17 -24.94 -8.67
C ASP A 321 -2.72 -26.16 -7.90
N SER A 322 -2.28 -27.37 -8.30
CA SER A 322 -2.78 -28.63 -7.74
C SER A 322 -2.17 -29.02 -6.38
N LEU A 323 -1.00 -28.46 -6.01
CA LEU A 323 -0.29 -28.82 -4.78
C LEU A 323 -0.38 -27.74 -3.71
N ASP A 324 -0.39 -26.48 -4.12
CA ASP A 324 -0.34 -25.33 -3.21
C ASP A 324 -1.75 -24.79 -2.85
N VAL A 325 -2.83 -25.23 -3.54
CA VAL A 325 -4.22 -24.82 -3.28
C VAL A 325 -5.12 -26.02 -3.06
N THR A 326 -5.88 -26.03 -1.96
CA THR A 326 -6.80 -27.13 -1.65
C THR A 326 -8.18 -26.92 -2.29
N PRO A 327 -8.96 -27.99 -2.54
CA PRO A 327 -10.34 -27.88 -3.03
C PRO A 327 -11.23 -27.03 -2.12
N GLU A 328 -11.02 -27.10 -0.80
CA GLU A 328 -11.78 -26.34 0.19
C GLU A 328 -11.48 -24.84 0.12
N GLU A 329 -10.21 -24.46 -0.14
CA GLU A 329 -9.83 -23.06 -0.38
C GLU A 329 -10.49 -22.52 -1.64
N TYR A 330 -10.47 -23.27 -2.73
CA TYR A 330 -11.18 -22.92 -3.96
C TYR A 330 -12.68 -22.71 -3.72
N ALA A 331 -13.34 -23.66 -3.06
CA ALA A 331 -14.77 -23.57 -2.77
C ALA A 331 -15.11 -22.36 -1.89
N ARG A 332 -14.32 -22.13 -0.84
CA ARG A 332 -14.50 -20.99 0.07
C ARG A 332 -14.34 -19.65 -0.65
N VAL A 333 -13.27 -19.51 -1.44
CA VAL A 333 -13.03 -18.24 -2.14
C VAL A 333 -14.03 -18.02 -3.27
N ALA A 334 -14.39 -19.06 -4.03
CA ALA A 334 -15.43 -18.99 -5.05
C ALA A 334 -16.74 -18.43 -4.46
N GLN A 335 -17.16 -18.96 -3.31
CA GLN A 335 -18.32 -18.45 -2.57
C GLN A 335 -18.14 -16.99 -2.11
N LEU A 336 -16.97 -16.65 -1.56
CA LEU A 336 -16.67 -15.30 -1.04
C LEU A 336 -16.76 -14.24 -2.14
N VAL A 337 -16.16 -14.50 -3.30
CA VAL A 337 -16.12 -13.55 -4.42
C VAL A 337 -17.29 -13.66 -5.38
N GLY A 338 -18.21 -14.61 -5.17
CA GLY A 338 -19.37 -14.82 -6.01
C GLY A 338 -19.04 -15.32 -7.44
N ARG A 339 -18.10 -16.26 -7.53
CA ARG A 339 -17.65 -16.89 -8.78
C ARG A 339 -17.78 -18.42 -8.69
N SER A 340 -17.68 -19.10 -9.81
CA SER A 340 -17.53 -20.57 -9.84
C SER A 340 -16.09 -20.96 -9.44
N VAL A 341 -15.90 -22.22 -9.05
CA VAL A 341 -14.57 -22.76 -8.73
C VAL A 341 -13.64 -22.67 -9.95
N ASP A 342 -14.14 -22.89 -11.16
CA ASP A 342 -13.33 -22.80 -12.38
C ASP A 342 -12.86 -21.39 -12.69
N GLU A 343 -13.63 -20.35 -12.35
CA GLU A 343 -13.26 -18.94 -12.53
C GLU A 343 -12.21 -18.46 -11.53
N VAL A 344 -12.02 -19.16 -10.41
CA VAL A 344 -10.99 -18.83 -9.41
C VAL A 344 -9.75 -19.73 -9.49
N ARG A 345 -9.72 -20.69 -10.46
CA ARG A 345 -8.56 -21.54 -10.66
C ARG A 345 -7.32 -20.75 -11.05
N LEU A 346 -6.18 -21.17 -10.49
CA LEU A 346 -4.90 -20.57 -10.73
C LEU A 346 -4.10 -21.28 -11.84
N SER A 347 -2.87 -20.88 -12.06
CA SER A 347 -1.92 -21.53 -12.96
C SER A 347 -0.60 -21.74 -12.23
N ASP A 348 0.17 -22.70 -12.69
CA ASP A 348 1.52 -22.90 -12.21
C ASP A 348 2.40 -21.70 -12.58
N VAL A 349 3.28 -21.31 -11.66
CA VAL A 349 4.21 -20.18 -11.82
C VAL A 349 5.61 -20.63 -11.37
N GLU A 350 6.61 -20.48 -12.23
CA GLU A 350 7.99 -20.69 -11.86
C GLU A 350 8.52 -19.48 -11.07
N VAL A 351 8.90 -19.68 -9.82
CA VAL A 351 9.53 -18.67 -8.99
C VAL A 351 11.05 -18.84 -9.07
N ILE A 352 11.74 -17.82 -9.57
CA ILE A 352 13.18 -17.75 -9.72
C ILE A 352 13.72 -16.80 -8.67
N LEU A 353 14.53 -17.29 -7.74
CA LEU A 353 15.19 -16.49 -6.71
C LEU A 353 16.64 -16.25 -7.07
N LEU A 354 17.04 -15.00 -7.13
CA LEU A 354 18.42 -14.56 -7.26
C LEU A 354 18.86 -14.00 -5.92
N VAL A 355 19.55 -14.83 -5.13
CA VAL A 355 19.91 -14.52 -3.75
C VAL A 355 21.40 -14.29 -3.59
N GLN A 356 21.77 -13.32 -2.78
CA GLN A 356 23.16 -13.08 -2.39
C GLN A 356 23.66 -14.16 -1.42
N PRO A 357 24.93 -14.62 -1.51
CA PRO A 357 25.45 -15.69 -0.67
C PRO A 357 25.23 -15.49 0.83
N PRO A 358 25.42 -14.29 1.42
CA PRO A 358 25.17 -14.07 2.85
C PRO A 358 23.71 -14.26 3.27
N HIS A 359 22.76 -14.16 2.33
CA HIS A 359 21.32 -14.25 2.59
C HIS A 359 20.71 -15.61 2.20
N LEU A 360 21.52 -16.57 1.72
CA LEU A 360 21.08 -17.93 1.38
C LEU A 360 20.20 -18.59 2.46
N PRO A 361 20.45 -18.43 3.78
CA PRO A 361 19.59 -19.00 4.82
C PRO A 361 18.16 -18.49 4.79
N GLN A 362 17.87 -17.37 4.11
CA GLN A 362 16.54 -16.79 3.98
C GLN A 362 15.81 -17.21 2.69
N ALA A 363 16.43 -17.98 1.82
CA ALA A 363 15.86 -18.38 0.53
C ALA A 363 14.46 -19.01 0.66
N GLU A 364 14.26 -19.86 1.66
CA GLU A 364 12.96 -20.50 1.89
C GLU A 364 11.88 -19.50 2.29
N ARG A 365 12.22 -18.44 3.03
CA ARG A 365 11.29 -17.37 3.39
C ARG A 365 10.78 -16.63 2.14
N TYR A 366 11.68 -16.33 1.18
CA TYR A 366 11.32 -15.73 -0.10
C TYR A 366 10.37 -16.65 -0.90
N PHE A 367 10.67 -17.94 -1.00
CA PHE A 367 9.81 -18.87 -1.74
C PHE A 367 8.44 -19.02 -1.11
N GLN A 368 8.36 -19.15 0.21
CA GLN A 368 7.09 -19.30 0.91
C GLN A 368 6.22 -18.07 0.78
N SER A 369 6.78 -16.87 0.95
CA SER A 369 6.05 -15.63 0.82
C SER A 369 5.62 -15.34 -0.63
N ALA A 370 6.47 -15.63 -1.63
CA ALA A 370 6.10 -15.51 -3.04
C ALA A 370 4.95 -16.48 -3.40
N LYS A 371 5.02 -17.75 -2.98
CA LYS A 371 3.94 -18.71 -3.21
C LYS A 371 2.64 -18.31 -2.49
N LEU A 372 2.75 -17.80 -1.26
CA LEU A 372 1.62 -17.30 -0.50
C LEU A 372 0.94 -16.12 -1.24
N ALA A 373 1.74 -15.20 -1.77
CA ALA A 373 1.25 -14.06 -2.52
C ALA A 373 0.58 -14.51 -3.85
N ILE A 374 1.24 -15.33 -4.67
CA ILE A 374 0.65 -15.88 -5.91
C ILE A 374 -0.70 -16.54 -5.62
N LYS A 375 -0.78 -17.34 -4.55
CA LYS A 375 -1.99 -18.03 -4.13
C LYS A 375 -3.12 -17.06 -3.82
N TRP A 376 -2.92 -16.16 -2.87
CA TRP A 376 -4.03 -15.38 -2.32
C TRP A 376 -4.43 -14.19 -3.19
N PHE A 377 -3.48 -13.48 -3.79
CA PHE A 377 -3.83 -12.47 -4.81
C PHE A 377 -4.57 -13.13 -5.98
N GLY A 378 -4.07 -14.28 -6.44
CA GLY A 378 -4.69 -15.02 -7.52
C GLY A 378 -6.12 -15.47 -7.22
N LEU A 379 -6.34 -16.07 -6.05
CA LEU A 379 -7.65 -16.53 -5.61
C LEU A 379 -8.65 -15.38 -5.45
N TRP A 380 -8.25 -14.29 -4.82
CA TRP A 380 -9.17 -13.19 -4.52
C TRP A 380 -9.46 -12.31 -5.73
N TYR A 381 -8.46 -11.97 -6.54
CA TYR A 381 -8.58 -10.93 -7.56
C TYR A 381 -8.60 -11.48 -8.98
N GLY A 382 -7.92 -12.58 -9.23
CA GLY A 382 -7.85 -13.23 -10.53
C GLY A 382 -6.48 -13.85 -10.78
N ARG A 383 -6.43 -14.83 -11.66
CA ARG A 383 -5.22 -15.58 -11.95
C ARG A 383 -4.06 -14.69 -12.42
N TYR A 384 -2.86 -14.86 -11.83
CA TYR A 384 -1.61 -14.29 -12.33
C TYR A 384 -1.36 -14.79 -13.75
N PRO A 385 -1.24 -13.90 -14.75
CA PRO A 385 -1.27 -14.35 -16.16
C PRO A 385 0.09 -14.75 -16.71
N TYR A 386 1.18 -14.53 -15.95
CA TYR A 386 2.53 -14.78 -16.38
C TYR A 386 3.05 -16.13 -15.88
N GLN A 387 4.03 -16.72 -16.61
CA GLN A 387 4.58 -18.04 -16.30
C GLN A 387 5.72 -18.00 -15.28
N THR A 388 6.33 -16.84 -15.08
CA THR A 388 7.50 -16.67 -14.21
C THR A 388 7.34 -15.50 -13.26
N LEU A 389 7.99 -15.61 -12.10
CA LEU A 389 8.24 -14.52 -11.16
C LEU A 389 9.72 -14.59 -10.75
N THR A 390 10.48 -13.55 -11.03
CA THR A 390 11.86 -13.42 -10.55
C THR A 390 11.86 -12.58 -9.26
N VAL A 391 12.41 -13.12 -8.18
CA VAL A 391 12.63 -12.43 -6.90
C VAL A 391 14.11 -12.14 -6.76
N VAL A 392 14.45 -10.89 -6.58
CA VAL A 392 15.83 -10.40 -6.51
C VAL A 392 16.17 -9.98 -5.08
N ASP A 393 17.23 -10.52 -4.54
CA ASP A 393 17.83 -10.07 -3.27
C ASP A 393 19.00 -9.11 -3.60
N PRO A 394 18.88 -7.80 -3.30
CA PRO A 394 19.93 -6.83 -3.59
C PRO A 394 21.23 -7.13 -2.83
N ALA A 395 22.34 -6.75 -3.44
CA ALA A 395 23.66 -6.91 -2.80
C ALA A 395 23.77 -6.09 -1.50
N PRO A 396 24.54 -6.55 -0.52
CA PRO A 396 24.83 -5.77 0.67
C PRO A 396 25.36 -4.37 0.33
N GLY A 397 24.72 -3.34 0.89
CA GLY A 397 25.02 -1.93 0.59
C GLY A 397 24.39 -1.40 -0.71
N ALA A 398 23.44 -2.13 -1.29
CA ALA A 398 22.62 -1.72 -2.43
C ALA A 398 21.12 -1.66 -2.04
N ALA A 399 20.81 -1.22 -0.82
CA ALA A 399 19.46 -1.21 -0.27
C ALA A 399 18.49 -0.37 -1.11
N GLY A 400 18.95 0.70 -1.75
CA GLY A 400 18.15 1.54 -2.65
C GLY A 400 17.61 0.82 -3.89
N ALA A 401 18.10 -0.41 -4.20
CA ALA A 401 17.55 -1.27 -5.24
C ALA A 401 16.46 -2.23 -4.73
N GLY A 402 16.22 -2.28 -3.42
CA GLY A 402 15.19 -3.14 -2.82
C GLY A 402 13.82 -2.48 -2.81
N GLY A 403 12.77 -3.31 -2.65
CA GLY A 403 11.40 -2.82 -2.60
C GLY A 403 10.96 -2.20 -3.92
N MET A 404 10.87 -3.02 -5.00
CA MET A 404 10.45 -2.56 -6.32
C MET A 404 9.75 -3.67 -7.11
N GLU A 405 8.75 -3.27 -7.86
CA GLU A 405 7.67 -4.07 -8.40
C GLU A 405 7.68 -4.22 -9.93
N TYR A 406 8.82 -4.27 -10.56
CA TYR A 406 8.84 -4.45 -12.03
C TYR A 406 8.03 -5.67 -12.49
N PRO A 407 7.34 -5.60 -13.64
CA PRO A 407 6.53 -6.71 -14.11
C PRO A 407 7.30 -8.03 -14.15
N THR A 408 6.81 -9.04 -13.46
CA THR A 408 7.41 -10.38 -13.31
C THR A 408 8.83 -10.42 -12.69
N LEU A 409 9.36 -9.29 -12.23
CA LEU A 409 10.62 -9.17 -11.53
C LEU A 409 10.45 -8.21 -10.35
N ILE A 410 10.51 -8.73 -9.14
CA ILE A 410 10.41 -7.93 -7.93
C ILE A 410 11.73 -7.93 -7.16
N THR A 411 12.02 -6.83 -6.46
CA THR A 411 13.20 -6.77 -5.62
C THR A 411 12.79 -6.81 -4.14
N GLY A 412 13.29 -7.79 -3.43
CA GLY A 412 13.11 -7.92 -1.99
C GLY A 412 14.06 -7.00 -1.22
N GLY A 413 14.24 -7.32 0.03
CA GLY A 413 15.22 -6.70 0.89
C GLY A 413 15.31 -7.47 2.21
N THR A 414 16.53 -7.77 2.63
CA THR A 414 16.74 -8.49 3.88
C THR A 414 18.01 -8.07 4.59
N SER A 415 18.19 -8.56 5.79
CA SER A 415 19.39 -8.41 6.59
C SER A 415 19.77 -9.75 7.21
N PHE A 416 21.05 -10.03 7.26
CA PHE A 416 21.59 -11.24 7.94
C PHE A 416 21.15 -11.32 9.42
N LEU A 417 20.82 -10.19 10.06
CA LEU A 417 20.31 -10.13 11.42
C LEU A 417 18.96 -10.85 11.58
N LEU A 418 18.21 -11.03 10.50
CA LEU A 418 16.90 -11.69 10.50
C LEU A 418 16.99 -13.21 10.19
N ASN A 419 18.20 -13.79 10.13
CA ASN A 419 18.40 -15.19 9.75
C ASN A 419 17.95 -16.21 10.80
N GLY A 420 17.81 -15.84 12.05
CA GLY A 420 17.52 -16.83 13.09
C GLY A 420 16.99 -16.23 14.39
N TRP A 421 16.87 -17.13 15.37
CA TRP A 421 16.39 -16.76 16.71
C TRP A 421 17.31 -15.71 17.35
N PRO A 422 16.76 -14.66 18.02
CA PRO A 422 15.33 -14.44 18.25
C PRO A 422 14.63 -13.61 17.14
N LEU A 423 15.36 -13.01 16.21
CA LEU A 423 14.85 -12.01 15.27
C LEU A 423 14.24 -12.61 13.99
N GLY A 424 14.36 -13.94 13.78
CA GLY A 424 13.76 -14.62 12.63
C GLY A 424 12.23 -14.55 12.57
N GLY A 425 11.57 -14.19 13.66
CA GLY A 425 10.12 -13.92 13.70
C GLY A 425 9.73 -12.52 13.27
N ILE A 426 10.68 -11.65 12.90
CA ILE A 426 10.41 -10.36 12.25
C ILE A 426 10.21 -10.62 10.76
N ARG A 427 9.01 -10.33 10.26
CA ARG A 427 8.56 -10.75 8.92
C ARG A 427 8.76 -9.69 7.84
N ALA A 428 9.80 -8.87 7.98
CA ALA A 428 10.11 -7.85 6.99
C ALA A 428 10.38 -8.43 5.57
N PRO A 429 11.17 -9.52 5.40
CA PRO A 429 11.38 -10.11 4.08
C PRO A 429 10.10 -10.64 3.45
N GLU A 430 9.25 -11.29 4.25
CA GLU A 430 7.95 -11.80 3.79
C GLU A 430 7.02 -10.67 3.39
N MET A 431 6.91 -9.63 4.23
CA MET A 431 6.05 -8.49 3.98
C MET A 431 6.45 -7.77 2.68
N VAL A 432 7.74 -7.48 2.50
CA VAL A 432 8.24 -6.86 1.26
C VAL A 432 7.97 -7.76 0.06
N THR A 433 8.26 -9.07 0.13
CA THR A 433 8.01 -9.99 -0.98
C THR A 433 6.53 -10.07 -1.38
N VAL A 434 5.63 -10.10 -0.39
CA VAL A 434 4.18 -10.11 -0.63
C VAL A 434 3.71 -8.78 -1.22
N HIS A 435 4.24 -7.66 -0.73
CA HIS A 435 3.92 -6.32 -1.19
C HIS A 435 4.37 -6.11 -2.63
N GLU A 436 5.64 -6.35 -2.94
CA GLU A 436 6.17 -6.16 -4.30
C GLU A 436 5.51 -7.11 -5.32
N PHE A 437 5.15 -8.33 -4.90
CA PHE A 437 4.34 -9.18 -5.75
C PHE A 437 2.93 -8.62 -5.96
N GLY A 438 2.34 -8.05 -4.94
CA GLY A 438 0.99 -7.49 -5.01
C GLY A 438 0.85 -6.36 -6.03
N HIS A 439 1.89 -5.59 -6.23
CA HIS A 439 1.98 -4.60 -7.30
C HIS A 439 1.90 -5.20 -8.72
N ASN A 440 2.21 -6.48 -8.92
CA ASN A 440 1.90 -7.13 -10.20
C ASN A 440 0.40 -7.17 -10.48
N PHE A 441 -0.47 -7.01 -9.46
CA PHE A 441 -1.92 -6.85 -9.59
C PHE A 441 -2.34 -5.38 -9.61
N TRP A 442 -1.86 -4.59 -8.62
CA TRP A 442 -2.15 -3.18 -8.42
C TRP A 442 -0.99 -2.36 -8.94
N TYR A 443 -1.07 -1.80 -10.10
CA TYR A 443 -0.11 -1.21 -11.02
C TYR A 443 0.25 -2.14 -12.21
N GLY A 444 0.79 -3.34 -11.97
CA GLY A 444 1.22 -4.24 -13.04
C GLY A 444 0.09 -4.69 -13.98
N LEU A 445 -1.03 -5.13 -13.44
CA LEU A 445 -2.21 -5.54 -14.21
C LEU A 445 -3.28 -4.44 -14.27
N VAL A 446 -3.48 -3.66 -13.21
CA VAL A 446 -4.35 -2.49 -13.17
C VAL A 446 -3.45 -1.27 -13.19
N GLY A 447 -3.25 -0.66 -14.38
CA GLY A 447 -2.23 0.35 -14.65
C GLY A 447 -2.55 1.72 -14.08
N ASN A 448 -2.53 1.85 -12.77
CA ASN A 448 -2.73 3.12 -12.07
C ASN A 448 -1.66 4.15 -12.47
N ASN A 449 -2.00 5.43 -12.41
CA ASN A 449 -1.02 6.50 -12.55
C ASN A 449 -0.43 6.84 -11.17
N GLU A 450 0.76 6.34 -10.89
CA GLU A 450 1.42 6.50 -9.60
C GLU A 450 1.91 7.94 -9.35
N PHE A 451 2.13 8.72 -10.41
CA PHE A 451 2.44 10.13 -10.27
C PHE A 451 1.28 10.92 -9.65
N GLU A 452 0.04 10.62 -10.06
CA GLU A 452 -1.12 11.45 -9.72
C GLU A 452 -1.98 10.87 -8.60
N GLU A 453 -2.02 9.54 -8.47
CA GLU A 453 -2.93 8.83 -7.56
C GLU A 453 -2.25 7.59 -6.95
N ALA A 454 -1.08 7.78 -6.32
CA ALA A 454 -0.24 6.71 -5.76
C ALA A 454 -0.99 5.76 -4.80
N TRP A 455 -2.06 6.20 -4.14
CA TRP A 455 -2.85 5.36 -3.23
C TRP A 455 -3.58 4.20 -3.91
N LEU A 456 -3.91 4.33 -5.22
CA LEU A 456 -4.56 3.25 -6.00
C LEU A 456 -3.63 2.07 -6.25
N ASP A 457 -2.34 2.34 -6.24
CA ASP A 457 -1.31 1.33 -6.26
C ASP A 457 -0.92 0.93 -4.83
N GLU A 458 -0.17 1.75 -4.15
CA GLU A 458 0.43 1.49 -2.85
C GLU A 458 -0.59 1.18 -1.75
N GLY A 459 -1.68 1.93 -1.73
CA GLY A 459 -2.70 1.79 -0.69
C GLY A 459 -3.58 0.57 -0.87
N VAL A 460 -4.04 0.32 -2.10
CA VAL A 460 -4.81 -0.88 -2.43
C VAL A 460 -3.96 -2.13 -2.26
N ASN A 461 -2.67 -2.03 -2.61
CA ASN A 461 -1.72 -3.10 -2.39
C ASN A 461 -1.41 -3.32 -0.91
N SER A 462 -1.24 -2.26 -0.11
CA SER A 462 -1.05 -2.38 1.35
C SER A 462 -2.21 -3.10 2.04
N TYR A 463 -3.46 -2.76 1.67
CA TYR A 463 -4.64 -3.48 2.12
C TYR A 463 -4.61 -4.97 1.76
N SER A 464 -4.23 -5.29 0.52
CA SER A 464 -4.16 -6.67 0.03
C SER A 464 -3.03 -7.45 0.69
N THR A 465 -1.84 -6.83 0.82
CA THR A 465 -0.67 -7.36 1.52
C THR A 465 -1.01 -7.70 2.97
N ALA A 466 -1.67 -6.80 3.68
CA ALA A 466 -2.11 -7.02 5.06
C ALA A 466 -2.98 -8.27 5.19
N LYS A 467 -3.95 -8.46 4.28
CA LYS A 467 -4.83 -9.65 4.26
C LYS A 467 -4.03 -10.93 3.98
N VAL A 468 -3.09 -10.92 3.05
CA VAL A 468 -2.23 -12.07 2.73
C VAL A 468 -1.35 -12.44 3.93
N MET A 469 -0.73 -11.44 4.56
CA MET A 469 0.10 -11.64 5.74
C MET A 469 -0.70 -12.21 6.93
N GLU A 470 -1.92 -11.75 7.13
CA GLU A 470 -2.80 -12.27 8.18
C GLU A 470 -3.21 -13.73 7.94
N VAL A 471 -3.54 -14.09 6.71
CA VAL A 471 -3.88 -15.48 6.38
C VAL A 471 -2.67 -16.40 6.49
N GLY A 472 -1.49 -15.93 6.06
CA GLY A 472 -0.26 -16.72 6.09
C GLY A 472 0.37 -16.85 7.47
N TYR A 473 0.30 -15.81 8.28
CA TYR A 473 1.09 -15.72 9.52
C TYR A 473 0.26 -15.41 10.78
N GLY A 474 -1.05 -15.25 10.64
CA GLY A 474 -1.97 -14.94 11.74
C GLY A 474 -2.13 -13.44 12.01
N ARG A 475 -3.35 -13.02 12.36
CA ARG A 475 -3.72 -11.60 12.53
C ARG A 475 -2.84 -10.86 13.54
N GLU A 476 -2.48 -11.52 14.65
CA GLU A 476 -1.71 -10.89 15.74
C GLU A 476 -0.18 -11.00 15.56
N THR A 477 0.27 -11.81 14.60
CA THR A 477 1.66 -12.20 14.38
C THR A 477 2.15 -11.94 12.96
N ALA A 478 1.34 -11.24 12.17
CA ALA A 478 1.61 -10.98 10.75
C ALA A 478 2.91 -10.19 10.50
N MET A 479 3.28 -9.29 11.42
CA MET A 479 4.48 -8.45 11.27
C MET A 479 5.63 -8.90 12.16
N VAL A 480 5.33 -9.29 13.41
CA VAL A 480 6.34 -9.74 14.37
C VAL A 480 5.77 -10.88 15.21
N ASP A 481 6.52 -11.99 15.31
CA ASP A 481 6.24 -13.12 16.17
C ASP A 481 7.54 -13.58 16.84
N ILE A 482 7.95 -12.86 17.89
CA ILE A 482 9.13 -13.20 18.71
C ILE A 482 8.69 -13.49 20.14
N PRO A 483 9.50 -14.16 20.96
CA PRO A 483 9.06 -14.71 22.26
C PRO A 483 8.40 -13.70 23.20
N TRP A 484 8.73 -12.42 23.09
CA TRP A 484 8.25 -11.36 23.99
C TRP A 484 7.41 -10.29 23.29
N LEU A 485 7.27 -10.33 21.94
CA LEU A 485 6.52 -9.32 21.18
C LEU A 485 5.79 -9.95 20.00
N ARG A 486 4.49 -9.69 19.93
CA ARG A 486 3.64 -9.99 18.78
C ARG A 486 3.04 -8.71 18.24
N VAL A 487 3.12 -8.52 16.94
CA VAL A 487 2.58 -7.35 16.26
C VAL A 487 1.85 -7.81 15.02
N GLY A 488 0.58 -7.50 14.95
CA GLY A 488 -0.24 -7.64 13.75
C GLY A 488 -0.09 -6.44 12.82
N ASN A 489 -0.52 -6.58 11.59
CA ASN A 489 -0.41 -5.55 10.57
C ASN A 489 -1.21 -4.28 10.94
N GLU A 490 -2.44 -4.42 11.39
CA GLU A 490 -3.30 -3.30 11.81
C GLU A 490 -2.64 -2.45 12.92
N SER A 491 -2.00 -3.10 13.88
CA SER A 491 -1.28 -2.40 14.96
C SER A 491 -0.06 -1.64 14.45
N ALA A 492 0.66 -2.20 13.48
CA ALA A 492 1.82 -1.56 12.85
C ALA A 492 1.38 -0.32 12.05
N SER A 493 0.34 -0.44 11.25
CA SER A 493 -0.19 0.68 10.44
C SER A 493 -0.71 1.82 11.31
N PHE A 494 -1.42 1.49 12.40
CA PHE A 494 -1.90 2.49 13.36
C PHE A 494 -0.75 3.22 14.08
N MET A 495 0.29 2.51 14.52
CA MET A 495 1.43 3.12 15.21
C MET A 495 2.23 4.09 14.33
N ASN A 496 2.18 3.92 13.01
CA ASN A 496 2.85 4.79 12.05
C ASN A 496 2.00 6.02 11.65
N SER A 497 0.79 6.19 12.22
CA SER A 497 -0.10 7.30 11.91
C SER A 497 0.46 8.63 12.41
N PRO A 498 0.89 9.56 11.56
CA PRO A 498 1.25 10.89 11.97
C PRO A 498 0.00 11.70 12.34
N ALA A 499 0.14 12.58 13.33
CA ALA A 499 -0.92 13.53 13.71
C ALA A 499 -1.18 14.63 12.65
N ALA A 500 -0.53 14.57 11.50
CA ALA A 500 -0.60 15.60 10.48
C ALA A 500 -1.93 15.53 9.69
N ARG A 501 -2.61 16.68 9.57
CA ARG A 501 -3.93 16.84 8.94
C ARG A 501 -3.86 17.59 7.61
N HIS A 502 -2.70 17.64 6.95
CA HIS A 502 -2.49 18.61 5.89
C HIS A 502 -2.61 18.05 4.49
N ASP A 503 -2.39 16.74 4.32
CA ASP A 503 -2.41 16.11 3.00
C ASP A 503 -3.68 15.29 2.79
N ARG A 504 -4.06 15.13 1.52
CA ARG A 504 -5.14 14.25 1.08
C ARG A 504 -4.56 12.91 0.67
N VAL A 505 -5.38 11.90 0.59
CA VAL A 505 -4.98 10.61 0.00
C VAL A 505 -4.84 10.75 -1.53
N ARG A 506 -5.79 11.41 -2.18
CA ARG A 506 -5.74 11.71 -3.62
C ARG A 506 -5.08 13.06 -3.85
N GLN A 507 -3.81 13.03 -4.20
CA GLN A 507 -3.04 14.19 -4.69
C GLN A 507 -1.80 13.70 -5.44
N PRO A 508 -1.17 14.54 -6.28
CA PRO A 508 0.09 14.18 -6.94
C PRO A 508 1.16 13.77 -5.92
N ALA A 509 1.90 12.70 -6.22
CA ALA A 509 2.85 12.07 -5.29
C ALA A 509 3.94 13.06 -4.81
N TRP A 510 4.40 13.95 -5.67
CA TRP A 510 5.39 14.98 -5.34
C TRP A 510 4.83 16.15 -4.53
N SER A 511 3.50 16.28 -4.42
CA SER A 511 2.85 17.41 -3.72
C SER A 511 2.64 17.16 -2.22
N TYR A 512 2.99 15.98 -1.70
CA TYR A 512 2.91 15.71 -0.27
C TYR A 512 3.89 16.58 0.51
N SER A 513 3.47 17.04 1.67
CA SER A 513 4.22 18.00 2.50
C SER A 513 5.54 17.43 3.04
N SER A 514 5.73 16.11 3.02
CA SER A 514 6.97 15.42 3.35
C SER A 514 6.95 13.97 2.83
N SER A 515 8.13 13.35 2.69
CA SER A 515 8.22 11.91 2.37
C SER A 515 7.56 11.01 3.41
N GLY A 516 7.54 11.42 4.69
CA GLY A 516 6.79 10.70 5.74
C GLY A 516 5.29 10.77 5.50
N ASN A 517 4.77 11.91 5.06
CA ASN A 517 3.37 12.06 4.69
C ASN A 517 3.02 11.30 3.40
N TYR A 518 3.91 11.32 2.40
CA TYR A 518 3.76 10.46 1.22
C TYR A 518 3.57 8.99 1.65
N GLY A 519 4.47 8.46 2.48
CA GLY A 519 4.37 7.09 2.98
C GLY A 519 3.07 6.83 3.75
N PHE A 520 2.64 7.76 4.64
CA PHE A 520 1.42 7.56 5.39
C PHE A 520 0.17 7.64 4.51
N TYR A 521 0.04 8.67 3.67
CA TYR A 521 -1.17 8.91 2.89
C TYR A 521 -1.29 8.05 1.63
N SER A 522 -0.18 7.49 1.12
CA SER A 522 -0.21 6.55 -0.01
C SER A 522 -0.36 5.10 0.44
N TYR A 523 0.18 4.70 1.60
CA TYR A 523 0.21 3.31 2.09
C TYR A 523 -0.73 3.06 3.27
N GLN A 524 -0.43 3.65 4.47
CA GLN A 524 -1.09 3.24 5.72
C GLN A 524 -2.52 3.76 5.82
N LYS A 525 -2.76 5.04 5.56
CA LYS A 525 -4.12 5.59 5.64
C LYS A 525 -5.08 4.89 4.66
N PRO A 526 -4.71 4.62 3.38
CA PRO A 526 -5.52 3.82 2.48
C PRO A 526 -5.78 2.40 2.96
N GLU A 527 -4.80 1.71 3.54
CA GLU A 527 -5.02 0.41 4.18
C GLU A 527 -6.11 0.49 5.26
N LEU A 528 -5.97 1.45 6.19
CA LEU A 528 -6.90 1.64 7.29
C LEU A 528 -8.32 2.04 6.79
N LEU A 529 -8.40 2.87 5.75
CA LEU A 529 -9.69 3.24 5.17
C LEU A 529 -10.38 2.06 4.48
N LEU A 530 -9.65 1.26 3.69
CA LEU A 530 -10.22 0.10 3.02
C LEU A 530 -10.64 -0.99 4.01
N ARG A 531 -9.88 -1.18 5.10
CA ARG A 531 -10.27 -2.04 6.22
C ARG A 531 -11.53 -1.54 6.93
N THR A 532 -11.63 -0.22 7.18
CA THR A 532 -12.83 0.39 7.76
C THR A 532 -14.04 0.17 6.84
N LEU A 533 -13.86 0.36 5.53
CA LEU A 533 -14.90 0.13 4.53
C LEU A 533 -15.31 -1.36 4.46
N GLU A 534 -14.34 -2.28 4.52
CA GLU A 534 -14.60 -3.73 4.60
C GLU A 534 -15.45 -4.10 5.82
N HIS A 535 -15.11 -3.57 7.00
CA HIS A 535 -15.89 -3.80 8.21
C HIS A 535 -17.30 -3.20 8.13
N TYR A 536 -17.44 -2.09 7.43
CA TYR A 536 -18.75 -1.44 7.22
C TYR A 536 -19.64 -2.22 6.24
N LEU A 537 -19.10 -2.65 5.11
CA LEU A 537 -19.82 -3.35 4.04
C LEU A 537 -19.93 -4.86 4.26
N GLY A 538 -19.05 -5.42 5.08
CA GLY A 538 -18.83 -6.85 5.24
C GLY A 538 -17.84 -7.42 4.21
N GLU A 539 -17.04 -8.39 4.66
CA GLU A 539 -15.97 -9.01 3.85
C GLU A 539 -16.44 -9.52 2.48
N PRO A 540 -17.61 -10.22 2.33
CA PRO A 540 -18.01 -10.69 1.02
C PRO A 540 -18.30 -9.58 0.01
N THR A 541 -18.83 -8.43 0.46
CA THR A 541 -19.08 -7.28 -0.42
C THR A 541 -17.77 -6.65 -0.85
N MET A 542 -16.85 -6.43 0.10
CA MET A 542 -15.53 -5.86 -0.21
C MET A 542 -14.71 -6.77 -1.13
N ALA A 543 -14.74 -8.08 -0.91
CA ALA A 543 -14.06 -9.05 -1.79
C ALA A 543 -14.58 -8.97 -3.24
N ARG A 544 -15.91 -8.82 -3.42
CA ARG A 544 -16.49 -8.62 -4.76
C ARG A 544 -16.13 -7.26 -5.37
N ILE A 545 -16.06 -6.19 -4.57
CA ILE A 545 -15.61 -4.86 -5.05
C ILE A 545 -14.20 -4.98 -5.61
N MET A 546 -13.27 -5.49 -4.82
CA MET A 546 -11.86 -5.60 -5.20
C MET A 546 -11.66 -6.49 -6.43
N ARG A 547 -12.34 -7.64 -6.48
CA ARG A 547 -12.29 -8.52 -7.65
C ARG A 547 -12.87 -7.86 -8.90
N THR A 548 -14.03 -7.20 -8.79
CA THR A 548 -14.68 -6.52 -9.92
C THR A 548 -13.81 -5.37 -10.43
N TYR A 549 -13.18 -4.61 -9.52
CA TYR A 549 -12.26 -3.55 -9.89
C TYR A 549 -11.07 -4.10 -10.70
N HIS A 550 -10.40 -5.14 -10.18
CA HIS A 550 -9.30 -5.80 -10.88
C HIS A 550 -9.73 -6.37 -12.24
N GLU A 551 -10.83 -7.13 -12.31
CA GLU A 551 -11.32 -7.73 -13.55
C GLU A 551 -11.68 -6.69 -14.62
N ARG A 552 -12.31 -5.56 -14.21
CA ARG A 552 -12.76 -4.50 -15.12
C ARG A 552 -11.62 -3.64 -15.65
N TRP A 553 -10.65 -3.36 -14.80
CA TRP A 553 -9.58 -2.41 -15.10
C TRP A 553 -8.23 -3.07 -15.43
N ARG A 554 -8.18 -4.38 -15.45
CA ARG A 554 -6.98 -5.10 -15.86
C ARG A 554 -6.55 -4.67 -17.27
N PHE A 555 -5.26 -4.31 -17.40
CA PHE A 555 -4.61 -3.78 -18.59
C PHE A 555 -5.18 -2.43 -19.06
N ARG A 556 -5.66 -1.62 -18.13
CA ARG A 556 -6.18 -0.27 -18.37
C ARG A 556 -5.68 0.68 -17.29
N HIS A 557 -5.94 1.98 -17.50
CA HIS A 557 -5.50 3.07 -16.63
C HIS A 557 -6.71 3.70 -15.91
N PRO A 558 -7.13 3.17 -14.74
CA PRO A 558 -8.22 3.75 -13.97
C PRO A 558 -7.78 4.99 -13.18
N SER A 559 -8.80 5.72 -12.72
CA SER A 559 -8.70 6.78 -11.71
C SER A 559 -9.37 6.36 -10.40
N SER A 560 -9.28 7.20 -9.35
CA SER A 560 -10.03 7.03 -8.11
C SER A 560 -11.55 6.98 -8.35
N ASP A 561 -12.06 7.80 -9.29
CA ASP A 561 -13.48 7.83 -9.61
C ASP A 561 -13.97 6.48 -10.16
N ASP A 562 -13.13 5.75 -10.88
CA ASP A 562 -13.43 4.42 -11.39
C ASP A 562 -13.50 3.37 -10.27
N PHE A 563 -12.64 3.49 -9.25
CA PHE A 563 -12.72 2.66 -8.04
C PHE A 563 -14.02 2.96 -7.26
N TYR A 564 -14.36 4.24 -7.08
CA TYR A 564 -15.60 4.64 -6.40
C TYR A 564 -16.84 4.12 -7.14
N ALA A 565 -16.86 4.21 -8.47
CA ALA A 565 -17.93 3.71 -9.29
C ALA A 565 -18.15 2.20 -9.11
N VAL A 566 -17.07 1.40 -9.07
CA VAL A 566 -17.15 -0.04 -8.80
C VAL A 566 -17.64 -0.31 -7.38
N ALA A 567 -17.13 0.42 -6.39
CA ALA A 567 -17.54 0.26 -5.00
C ALA A 567 -19.05 0.56 -4.82
N HIS A 568 -19.53 1.64 -5.45
CA HIS A 568 -20.96 2.00 -5.47
C HIS A 568 -21.82 0.91 -6.13
N GLU A 569 -21.44 0.49 -7.34
CA GLU A 569 -22.19 -0.51 -8.12
C GLU A 569 -22.32 -1.84 -7.39
N VAL A 570 -21.20 -2.37 -6.90
CA VAL A 570 -21.13 -3.71 -6.27
C VAL A 570 -21.78 -3.73 -4.89
N SER A 571 -21.65 -2.65 -4.12
CA SER A 571 -22.28 -2.55 -2.80
C SER A 571 -23.77 -2.21 -2.87
N GLY A 572 -24.23 -1.58 -3.96
CA GLY A 572 -25.56 -1.00 -4.08
C GLY A 572 -25.80 0.20 -3.15
N GLN A 573 -24.75 0.81 -2.62
CA GLN A 573 -24.82 1.95 -1.69
C GLN A 573 -24.08 3.16 -2.27
N ASP A 574 -24.60 4.36 -2.04
CA ASP A 574 -23.81 5.57 -2.33
C ASP A 574 -22.74 5.73 -1.25
N LEU A 575 -21.47 5.48 -1.65
CA LEU A 575 -20.31 5.58 -0.78
C LEU A 575 -19.54 6.90 -0.97
N ARG A 576 -20.08 7.85 -1.75
CA ARG A 576 -19.41 9.14 -2.01
C ARG A 576 -19.13 9.87 -0.70
N TRP A 577 -20.07 9.89 0.23
CA TRP A 577 -19.90 10.49 1.55
C TRP A 577 -18.66 9.97 2.32
N PHE A 578 -18.28 8.72 2.07
CA PHE A 578 -17.11 8.12 2.70
C PHE A 578 -15.82 8.56 1.98
N PHE A 579 -15.78 8.42 0.65
CA PHE A 579 -14.58 8.76 -0.13
C PHE A 579 -14.29 10.26 -0.12
N ASP A 580 -15.31 11.13 -0.17
CA ASP A 580 -15.14 12.59 -0.08
C ASP A 580 -14.42 13.01 1.22
N GLN A 581 -14.67 12.32 2.32
CA GLN A 581 -14.03 12.59 3.61
C GLN A 581 -12.67 11.89 3.74
N ALA A 582 -12.58 10.62 3.31
CA ALA A 582 -11.42 9.77 3.57
C ALA A 582 -10.29 10.00 2.56
N VAL A 583 -10.62 10.24 1.29
CA VAL A 583 -9.67 10.28 0.15
C VAL A 583 -9.52 11.69 -0.41
N GLU A 584 -10.64 12.36 -0.73
CA GLU A 584 -10.64 13.69 -1.33
C GLU A 584 -10.43 14.81 -0.29
N GLY A 585 -10.79 14.55 0.96
CA GLY A 585 -10.68 15.47 2.08
C GLY A 585 -9.51 15.18 3.00
N THR A 586 -9.40 16.04 4.03
CA THR A 586 -8.43 15.91 5.12
C THR A 586 -9.10 15.58 6.46
N ALA A 587 -10.36 15.13 6.43
CA ALA A 587 -11.14 14.86 7.62
C ALA A 587 -10.49 13.75 8.47
N VAL A 588 -10.54 13.94 9.78
CA VAL A 588 -10.00 12.99 10.77
C VAL A 588 -11.14 12.35 11.53
N LEU A 589 -11.13 11.04 11.62
CA LEU A 589 -12.02 10.27 12.44
C LEU A 589 -11.39 10.10 13.83
N ASP A 590 -12.09 10.53 14.87
CA ASP A 590 -11.67 10.40 16.29
C ASP A 590 -12.93 10.44 17.15
N TYR A 591 -13.27 9.31 17.75
CA TYR A 591 -14.38 9.18 18.69
C TYR A 591 -13.87 9.00 20.12
N GLU A 592 -14.57 9.55 21.09
CA GLU A 592 -14.16 9.51 22.49
C GLU A 592 -15.36 9.20 23.40
N VAL A 593 -15.16 8.34 24.40
CA VAL A 593 -16.00 8.32 25.58
C VAL A 593 -15.51 9.38 26.56
N SER A 594 -16.05 10.61 26.45
CA SER A 594 -15.53 11.76 27.18
C SER A 594 -15.93 11.73 28.67
N ARG A 595 -17.05 11.09 29.00
CA ARG A 595 -17.53 11.00 30.38
C ARG A 595 -18.32 9.71 30.61
N THR A 596 -18.06 9.10 31.76
CA THR A 596 -18.90 8.05 32.36
C THR A 596 -19.18 8.42 33.82
N SER A 597 -20.39 8.21 34.28
CA SER A 597 -20.75 8.34 35.70
C SER A 597 -21.91 7.39 36.03
N SER A 598 -21.92 6.87 37.26
CA SER A 598 -23.01 6.06 37.78
C SER A 598 -23.16 6.40 39.24
N GLN A 599 -24.27 7.06 39.59
CA GLN A 599 -24.55 7.53 40.95
C GLN A 599 -25.89 6.98 41.39
N ARG A 600 -25.99 6.62 42.67
CA ARG A 600 -27.27 6.22 43.24
C ARG A 600 -28.26 7.39 43.12
N VAL A 601 -29.45 7.08 42.67
CA VAL A 601 -30.54 8.07 42.62
C VAL A 601 -30.79 8.54 44.04
N ARG A 602 -30.68 9.86 44.28
CA ARG A 602 -30.92 10.49 45.55
C ARG A 602 -32.33 11.01 45.62
N THR A 603 -32.84 11.12 46.85
CA THR A 603 -34.14 11.72 47.11
C THR A 603 -34.13 13.19 46.66
N ASP A 604 -35.13 13.58 45.87
CA ASP A 604 -35.29 14.97 45.44
C ASP A 604 -35.60 15.87 46.64
N MET A 605 -35.03 17.09 46.59
CA MET A 605 -35.14 18.09 47.65
C MET A 605 -35.92 19.32 47.16
N GLY A 606 -36.49 20.07 48.06
CA GLY A 606 -37.21 21.29 47.76
C GLY A 606 -38.74 21.08 47.77
N HIS A 607 -39.47 21.96 47.11
CA HIS A 607 -40.92 21.86 46.98
C HIS A 607 -41.26 20.90 45.81
N LEU A 608 -41.77 19.72 46.13
CA LEU A 608 -42.10 18.67 45.18
C LEU A 608 -43.64 18.61 45.04
N ASP A 609 -44.12 18.74 43.79
CA ASP A 609 -45.55 18.61 43.50
C ASP A 609 -45.89 17.13 43.26
N GLY A 610 -46.78 16.60 44.06
CA GLY A 610 -47.24 15.22 44.01
C GLY A 610 -48.75 15.10 43.91
N PRO A 611 -49.32 13.89 43.74
CA PRO A 611 -50.77 13.66 43.64
C PRO A 611 -51.54 14.13 44.83
N LYS A 612 -50.87 14.27 45.97
CA LYS A 612 -51.48 14.71 47.25
C LYS A 612 -51.18 16.19 47.56
N GLY A 613 -50.70 16.96 46.64
CA GLY A 613 -50.30 18.35 46.79
C GLY A 613 -48.81 18.55 46.95
N ARG A 614 -48.38 19.81 47.16
CA ARG A 614 -46.97 20.22 47.27
C ARG A 614 -46.41 19.86 48.65
N THR A 615 -45.29 19.18 48.68
CA THR A 615 -44.58 18.83 49.93
C THR A 615 -43.14 19.44 49.86
N PHE A 616 -42.64 19.85 51.03
CA PHE A 616 -41.29 20.32 51.17
C PHE A 616 -40.41 19.22 51.74
N VAL A 617 -39.32 18.88 51.03
CA VAL A 617 -38.30 17.91 51.46
C VAL A 617 -37.01 18.68 51.73
N SER A 618 -36.64 18.74 53.03
CA SER A 618 -35.37 19.38 53.40
C SER A 618 -34.15 18.50 53.03
N ARG A 619 -32.95 19.09 53.05
CA ARG A 619 -31.70 18.33 52.87
C ARG A 619 -31.54 17.25 53.96
N LYS A 620 -31.99 17.52 55.17
CA LYS A 620 -31.96 16.56 56.29
C LYS A 620 -32.89 15.37 56.00
N ASP A 621 -34.11 15.63 55.59
CA ASP A 621 -35.10 14.58 55.30
C ASP A 621 -34.66 13.74 54.11
N ALA A 622 -34.13 14.37 53.09
CA ALA A 622 -33.58 13.65 51.91
C ALA A 622 -32.42 12.74 52.30
N ARG A 623 -31.50 13.23 53.12
CA ARG A 623 -30.38 12.44 53.61
C ARG A 623 -30.81 11.28 54.51
N GLU A 624 -31.74 11.48 55.43
CA GLU A 624 -32.30 10.41 56.27
C GLU A 624 -33.02 9.34 55.44
N ARG A 625 -33.73 9.74 54.36
CA ARG A 625 -34.36 8.80 53.42
C ARG A 625 -33.32 8.02 52.61
N ASP A 626 -32.29 8.68 52.14
CA ASP A 626 -31.22 8.05 51.41
C ASP A 626 -30.45 7.05 52.27
N GLU A 627 -30.10 7.42 53.52
CA GLU A 627 -29.46 6.56 54.53
C GLU A 627 -30.33 5.35 54.89
N ALA A 628 -31.63 5.57 55.15
CA ALA A 628 -32.55 4.47 55.42
C ALA A 628 -32.77 3.51 54.24
N SER A 629 -32.42 3.93 53.02
CA SER A 629 -32.51 3.11 51.82
C SER A 629 -31.18 2.45 51.45
N GLU A 630 -30.06 2.66 52.17
CA GLU A 630 -28.76 2.11 51.85
C GLU A 630 -28.72 0.57 51.77
N ASP A 631 -29.50 -0.10 52.64
CA ASP A 631 -29.63 -1.56 52.67
C ASP A 631 -30.61 -2.12 51.63
N THR A 632 -31.33 -1.26 50.91
CA THR A 632 -32.26 -1.68 49.84
C THR A 632 -31.65 -1.51 48.49
N PRO A 633 -31.85 -2.42 47.49
CA PRO A 633 -31.37 -2.27 46.14
C PRO A 633 -31.86 -0.96 45.52
N GLY A 634 -31.07 0.10 45.56
CA GLY A 634 -31.39 1.40 44.99
C GLY A 634 -31.25 1.40 43.45
N GLN A 635 -31.81 2.43 42.86
CA GLN A 635 -31.54 2.69 41.40
C GLN A 635 -30.31 3.57 41.24
N TYR A 636 -29.60 3.38 40.15
CA TYR A 636 -28.48 4.22 39.76
C TYR A 636 -28.87 5.03 38.52
N GLU A 637 -28.58 6.32 38.54
CA GLU A 637 -28.56 7.17 37.35
C GLU A 637 -27.17 7.12 36.76
N SER A 638 -27.07 6.55 35.56
CA SER A 638 -25.83 6.45 34.83
C SER A 638 -25.84 7.37 33.60
N THR A 639 -24.77 8.10 33.38
CA THR A 639 -24.63 8.99 32.23
C THR A 639 -23.35 8.64 31.49
N VAL A 640 -23.46 8.50 30.18
CA VAL A 640 -22.33 8.37 29.23
C VAL A 640 -22.41 9.51 28.22
N ILE A 641 -21.28 10.18 27.99
CA ILE A 641 -21.15 11.19 26.94
C ILE A 641 -20.09 10.69 25.96
N VAL A 642 -20.52 10.47 24.73
CA VAL A 642 -19.66 10.14 23.60
C VAL A 642 -19.49 11.40 22.77
N ARG A 643 -18.27 11.64 22.26
CA ARG A 643 -17.94 12.80 21.42
C ARG A 643 -17.26 12.34 20.14
N ARG A 644 -17.55 13.02 19.04
CA ARG A 644 -16.75 13.03 17.83
C ARG A 644 -15.78 14.23 17.91
N ARG A 645 -14.50 13.93 18.07
CA ARG A 645 -13.44 14.94 18.17
C ARG A 645 -12.97 15.41 16.81
N GLY A 646 -12.92 14.47 15.86
CA GLY A 646 -12.61 14.76 14.47
C GLY A 646 -13.82 15.33 13.71
N ASP A 647 -13.57 15.66 12.46
CA ASP A 647 -14.58 16.20 11.52
C ASP A 647 -15.15 15.11 10.60
N PHE A 648 -14.55 13.93 10.52
CA PHE A 648 -15.07 12.79 9.76
C PHE A 648 -16.34 12.22 10.43
N ILE A 649 -17.44 12.20 9.68
CA ILE A 649 -18.73 11.67 10.14
C ILE A 649 -18.84 10.21 9.73
N PHE A 650 -18.93 9.30 10.70
CA PHE A 650 -19.03 7.86 10.45
C PHE A 650 -19.97 7.20 11.48
N PRO A 651 -20.82 6.24 11.09
CA PRO A 651 -21.65 5.51 12.06
C PRO A 651 -20.80 4.55 12.90
N VAL A 652 -21.02 4.56 14.22
CA VAL A 652 -20.26 3.72 15.16
C VAL A 652 -21.17 2.95 16.10
N GLU A 653 -20.76 1.76 16.51
CA GLU A 653 -21.35 1.03 17.64
C GLU A 653 -20.82 1.56 18.97
N ILE A 654 -21.69 1.58 19.97
CA ILE A 654 -21.34 1.92 21.33
C ILE A 654 -21.84 0.80 22.26
N ALA A 655 -20.94 0.30 23.10
CA ALA A 655 -21.27 -0.69 24.12
C ALA A 655 -21.32 -0.07 25.51
N PHE A 656 -22.27 -0.54 26.32
CA PHE A 656 -22.44 -0.19 27.73
C PHE A 656 -22.42 -1.46 28.56
N LYS A 657 -21.58 -1.54 29.56
CA LYS A 657 -21.49 -2.66 30.48
C LYS A 657 -22.04 -2.25 31.84
N PHE A 658 -23.08 -2.96 32.30
CA PHE A 658 -23.63 -2.83 33.61
C PHE A 658 -23.25 -4.02 34.50
N GLU A 659 -23.16 -3.80 35.78
CA GLU A 659 -22.76 -4.77 36.78
C GLU A 659 -23.62 -6.04 36.72
N GLY A 660 -22.98 -7.21 36.60
CA GLY A 660 -23.67 -8.49 36.49
C GLY A 660 -24.50 -8.73 35.22
N LYS A 661 -24.50 -7.82 34.24
CA LYS A 661 -25.22 -7.97 32.96
C LYS A 661 -24.25 -8.11 31.77
N PRO A 662 -24.65 -8.76 30.65
CA PRO A 662 -23.91 -8.69 29.40
C PRO A 662 -23.83 -7.24 28.90
N ALA A 663 -22.85 -6.92 28.05
CA ALA A 663 -22.76 -5.59 27.44
C ALA A 663 -23.92 -5.37 26.46
N GLU A 664 -24.56 -4.22 26.59
CA GLU A 664 -25.64 -3.75 25.70
C GLU A 664 -25.00 -2.88 24.61
N ARG A 665 -25.52 -2.93 23.38
CA ARG A 665 -25.00 -2.18 22.24
C ARG A 665 -26.06 -1.28 21.62
N THR A 666 -25.63 -0.15 21.08
CA THR A 666 -26.43 0.75 20.26
C THR A 666 -25.58 1.36 19.16
N THR A 667 -26.20 1.88 18.11
CA THR A 667 -25.51 2.58 17.03
C THR A 667 -25.73 4.09 17.17
N TRP A 668 -24.69 4.87 16.84
CA TRP A 668 -24.75 6.30 16.69
C TRP A 668 -24.26 6.70 15.29
N ASP A 669 -25.00 7.56 14.61
CA ASP A 669 -24.69 8.01 13.24
C ASP A 669 -23.51 8.99 13.17
N GLY A 670 -23.04 9.50 14.31
CA GLY A 670 -21.89 10.42 14.40
C GLY A 670 -22.14 11.82 13.87
N ARG A 671 -23.36 12.18 13.44
CA ARG A 671 -23.65 13.51 12.86
C ARG A 671 -23.49 14.64 13.86
N ASP A 672 -24.02 14.45 15.05
CA ASP A 672 -23.80 15.40 16.14
C ASP A 672 -22.35 15.34 16.63
N THR A 673 -21.85 16.45 17.21
CA THR A 673 -20.49 16.47 17.80
C THR A 673 -20.39 15.69 19.09
N TRP A 674 -21.51 15.40 19.74
CA TRP A 674 -21.59 14.57 20.94
C TRP A 674 -23.01 14.02 21.16
N LYS A 675 -23.10 12.91 21.91
CA LYS A 675 -24.35 12.29 22.28
C LYS A 675 -24.31 11.88 23.76
N ARG A 676 -25.43 12.12 24.46
CA ARG A 676 -25.62 11.73 25.87
C ARG A 676 -26.53 10.53 25.92
N PHE A 677 -26.11 9.51 26.64
CA PHE A 677 -26.95 8.37 27.03
C PHE A 677 -27.21 8.43 28.52
N LYS A 678 -28.47 8.32 28.91
CA LYS A 678 -28.92 8.27 30.31
C LYS A 678 -29.64 6.96 30.59
N PHE A 679 -29.32 6.35 31.72
CA PHE A 679 -29.93 5.12 32.16
C PHE A 679 -30.30 5.26 33.62
N VAL A 680 -31.51 4.78 34.00
CA VAL A 680 -31.94 4.65 35.40
C VAL A 680 -32.31 3.21 35.65
N ARG A 681 -31.46 2.48 36.39
CA ARG A 681 -31.63 1.03 36.62
C ARG A 681 -30.99 0.60 37.96
N LYS A 682 -31.22 -0.66 38.36
CA LYS A 682 -30.66 -1.21 39.58
C LYS A 682 -29.15 -1.46 39.52
N GLU A 683 -28.65 -1.74 38.32
CA GLU A 683 -27.25 -2.08 38.07
C GLU A 683 -26.43 -0.81 37.82
N ARG A 684 -25.23 -0.75 38.38
CA ARG A 684 -24.27 0.32 38.13
C ARG A 684 -23.66 0.17 36.74
N LEU A 685 -23.37 1.28 36.07
CA LEU A 685 -22.55 1.27 34.89
C LEU A 685 -21.08 0.99 35.27
N GLU A 686 -20.45 0.01 34.65
CA GLU A 686 -19.03 -0.28 34.84
C GLU A 686 -18.15 0.47 33.83
N TRP A 687 -18.51 0.40 32.55
CA TRP A 687 -17.78 1.05 31.47
C TRP A 687 -18.68 1.31 30.26
N ALA A 688 -18.19 2.19 29.37
CA ALA A 688 -18.71 2.38 28.03
C ALA A 688 -17.56 2.40 27.03
N GLN A 689 -17.81 1.95 25.80
CA GLN A 689 -16.82 1.86 24.73
C GLN A 689 -17.47 2.17 23.38
N VAL A 690 -16.83 3.04 22.58
CA VAL A 690 -17.10 3.24 21.17
C VAL A 690 -16.31 2.20 20.40
N ASP A 691 -16.89 1.67 19.34
CA ASP A 691 -16.28 0.65 18.49
C ASP A 691 -15.69 -0.53 19.29
N PRO A 692 -16.53 -1.29 20.02
CA PRO A 692 -16.06 -2.34 20.91
C PRO A 692 -15.38 -3.51 20.18
N ASP A 693 -15.61 -3.66 18.87
CA ASP A 693 -15.04 -4.74 18.05
C ASP A 693 -13.82 -4.29 17.25
N GLY A 694 -13.42 -3.00 17.30
CA GLY A 694 -12.29 -2.46 16.56
C GLY A 694 -12.51 -2.47 15.04
N LYS A 695 -13.72 -2.15 14.58
CA LYS A 695 -14.08 -2.12 13.15
C LYS A 695 -13.70 -0.83 12.45
N VAL A 696 -13.55 0.27 13.20
CA VAL A 696 -13.25 1.59 12.67
C VAL A 696 -11.75 1.84 12.76
N MET A 697 -11.03 1.29 11.79
CA MET A 697 -9.56 1.33 11.74
C MET A 697 -9.00 2.74 11.52
N LEU A 698 -9.80 3.63 10.92
CA LEU A 698 -9.46 5.04 10.69
C LEU A 698 -9.48 5.91 11.95
N ASP A 699 -9.96 5.40 13.08
CA ASP A 699 -9.98 6.19 14.32
C ASP A 699 -8.56 6.55 14.76
N ALA A 700 -8.27 7.85 14.81
CA ALA A 700 -6.92 8.36 15.07
C ALA A 700 -6.46 8.13 16.52
N ASN A 701 -7.34 7.77 17.44
CA ASN A 701 -7.01 7.58 18.84
C ASN A 701 -7.86 6.51 19.54
N TRP A 702 -7.57 5.26 19.33
CA TRP A 702 -8.29 4.15 19.96
C TRP A 702 -8.21 4.15 21.50
N LEU A 703 -7.22 4.85 22.09
CA LEU A 703 -7.04 4.87 23.53
C LEU A 703 -8.13 5.68 24.28
N ASN A 704 -8.84 6.57 23.58
CA ASN A 704 -9.94 7.36 24.16
C ASN A 704 -11.33 6.75 23.91
N ASN A 705 -11.42 5.65 23.14
CA ASN A 705 -12.66 4.99 22.76
C ASN A 705 -13.36 4.29 23.93
N GLY A 706 -12.67 4.00 25.01
CA GLY A 706 -13.22 3.32 26.18
C GLY A 706 -13.03 4.10 27.46
N ARG A 707 -14.03 4.05 28.37
CA ARG A 707 -13.94 4.66 29.70
C ARG A 707 -14.68 3.86 30.76
N ARG A 708 -13.98 3.56 31.86
CA ARG A 708 -14.56 2.96 33.06
C ARG A 708 -15.06 4.05 34.00
N VAL A 709 -16.13 3.75 34.77
CA VAL A 709 -16.60 4.64 35.84
C VAL A 709 -15.59 4.70 36.98
N GLU A 710 -15.01 3.55 37.34
CA GLU A 710 -13.93 3.44 38.31
C GLU A 710 -12.63 2.96 37.61
N ALA A 711 -11.54 3.66 37.84
CA ALA A 711 -10.24 3.32 37.20
C ALA A 711 -9.71 2.00 37.77
N ASP A 712 -9.37 1.05 36.89
CA ASP A 712 -8.67 -0.18 37.26
C ASP A 712 -7.15 -0.01 37.09
N ARG A 713 -6.45 0.21 38.18
CA ARG A 713 -4.99 0.40 38.19
C ARG A 713 -4.19 -0.87 37.95
N ARG A 714 -4.80 -2.05 38.09
CA ARG A 714 -4.10 -3.36 37.94
C ARG A 714 -3.60 -3.56 36.53
N VAL A 715 -4.38 -3.17 35.54
CA VAL A 715 -4.02 -3.29 34.12
C VAL A 715 -2.80 -2.44 33.81
N ALA A 716 -2.77 -1.18 34.26
CA ALA A 716 -1.61 -0.31 34.08
C ALA A 716 -0.35 -0.88 34.74
N ALA A 717 -0.47 -1.48 35.94
CA ALA A 717 0.66 -2.12 36.62
C ALA A 717 1.18 -3.32 35.84
N VAL A 718 0.32 -4.20 35.32
CA VAL A 718 0.71 -5.36 34.50
C VAL A 718 1.37 -4.92 33.19
N ALA A 719 0.81 -3.91 32.51
CA ALA A 719 1.39 -3.38 31.29
C ALA A 719 2.79 -2.76 31.54
N SER A 720 2.94 -2.01 32.64
CA SER A 720 4.26 -1.46 33.02
C SER A 720 5.29 -2.54 33.33
N LEU A 721 4.90 -3.63 33.99
CA LEU A 721 5.79 -4.77 34.26
C LEU A 721 6.19 -5.51 32.98
N LYS A 722 5.26 -5.72 32.05
CA LYS A 722 5.55 -6.34 30.74
C LYS A 722 6.50 -5.45 29.94
N TRP A 723 6.27 -4.15 29.92
CA TRP A 723 7.16 -3.21 29.24
C TRP A 723 8.58 -3.22 29.83
N LEU A 724 8.70 -3.20 31.17
CA LEU A 724 9.97 -3.26 31.85
C LEU A 724 10.73 -4.57 31.51
N ALA A 725 10.04 -5.70 31.53
CA ALA A 725 10.63 -6.99 31.17
C ALA A 725 11.10 -7.02 29.70
N SER A 726 10.32 -6.43 28.77
CA SER A 726 10.70 -6.32 27.36
C SER A 726 11.90 -5.40 27.16
N ALA A 727 11.95 -4.26 27.88
CA ALA A 727 13.08 -3.36 27.85
C ALA A 727 14.38 -4.01 28.41
N GLN A 728 14.28 -4.75 29.51
CA GLN A 728 15.39 -5.50 30.06
C GLN A 728 15.90 -6.60 29.12
N ALA A 729 14.99 -7.34 28.45
CA ALA A 729 15.36 -8.33 27.46
C ALA A 729 16.09 -7.70 26.27
N MET A 730 15.63 -6.55 25.79
CA MET A 730 16.30 -5.79 24.74
C MET A 730 17.70 -5.32 25.15
N LEU A 731 17.82 -4.74 26.34
CA LEU A 731 19.13 -4.31 26.87
C LEU A 731 20.10 -5.49 27.00
N ALA A 732 19.65 -6.65 27.49
CA ALA A 732 20.46 -7.85 27.57
C ALA A 732 20.94 -8.34 26.20
N LEU A 733 20.13 -8.21 25.14
CA LEU A 733 20.51 -8.53 23.76
C LEU A 733 21.55 -7.56 23.18
N LEU A 734 21.56 -6.31 23.64
CA LEU A 734 22.53 -5.29 23.22
C LEU A 734 23.82 -5.36 24.02
N GLY A 735 23.93 -6.30 24.97
CA GLY A 735 25.13 -6.47 25.80
C GLY A 735 25.27 -5.45 26.93
N TRP A 736 24.16 -4.88 27.40
CA TRP A 736 24.08 -3.96 28.54
C TRP A 736 23.51 -4.66 29.76
#